data_39f291b49b1e362c6a320a0c005e6c46
#
_entry.id   39f291b49b1e362c6a320a0c005e6c46
#
_cell.length_a   1.000
_cell.length_b   1.000
_cell.length_c   1.000
_cell.angle_alpha   90.00
_cell.angle_beta   90.00
_cell.angle_gamma   90.00
#
_symmetry.space_group_name_H-M   'P 1'
#
loop_
_entity.id
_entity.type
_entity.pdbx_description
1 polymer ?
#
loop_
_entity_poly.entity_id
_entity_poly.type
_entity_poly.pdbx_seq_one_letter_code
_entity_poly.pdbx_strand_id
1 'polypeptide(L)'
;MKKILYGICMMVTLLTLSCEDKLPQASWDLNEITNLSATPQDESVVLSWDTSSEALNDGYYISWTPSTTSVEGGEITTDKNSITIENLVNKVSYTFSVQAVYGDKRSGKVSIKATPATSRKEPLNYQVVAGDGKVKLIWEKPSQDVKGYKITVLPDNKIIGIDEANAETYIVSELNNGTEYTISLQAVYDKGDSDAVSANVTPGNIEPITGFKTYVLANETMTLSYNDMYFMGEVKSVNWTFGDNTQGQGNSVEKSFANGGEYEIKIEVTYFDDQVEEAEKTVYVIAELWEQNTGCYIKTSNPVFSIDGKTFYLPTANQKGDLNAYNVTDGSKKWNFGITSITYGGGSTVGPDDVIYQGARDGKLYAINKQGTQKWVYDTGATNKNLDCFPAVISDGSIVYILDGDNVLHAINTSNGSKNWSQNLEGTVNKAGAVAIDKDGRIYVGTRSYIYAFSQEGEQLWRASATVTEIGSFAIDGSTLYAAQISGAGLVAINTADGSIKWTVPANGDAYAPVVGKNGNVYFVDKGGKSLYAVNSQGVLEWKFNAGAALTYCFPVLDEKGIIYFGASDGVIHAVDTSTGEEVWNMTTDATGDNKKIMAGMTVGPDKNLYVGYIGGNVVAIPVFAGPETSTWSCRGGNIHGTNQY
;
A
#
# COMPACT_ATOMS: atom_id res chain seq x y z
N MET A 1 14.79 45.55 -53.03
CA MET A 1 14.37 46.35 -54.19
C MET A 1 14.31 47.80 -53.78
N LYS A 2 15.20 48.58 -54.39
CA LYS A 2 14.98 49.91 -55.01
C LYS A 2 14.35 50.99 -54.11
N LYS A 3 14.82 52.17 -53.97
CA LYS A 3 15.81 53.11 -54.58
C LYS A 3 15.54 54.46 -53.91
N ILE A 4 16.52 55.17 -53.33
CA ILE A 4 17.20 56.33 -53.92
C ILE A 4 16.25 57.48 -54.35
N LEU A 5 16.38 58.70 -53.74
CA LEU A 5 16.97 59.86 -54.48
C LEU A 5 16.85 61.15 -53.64
N TYR A 6 17.94 61.76 -53.26
CA TYR A 6 18.54 63.05 -53.71
C TYR A 6 17.61 64.28 -53.73
N GLY A 7 18.13 65.33 -53.17
CA GLY A 7 17.73 66.70 -53.41
C GLY A 7 18.61 67.75 -52.72
N ILE A 8 19.70 68.08 -53.34
CA ILE A 8 20.59 69.25 -53.11
C ILE A 8 19.86 70.53 -53.56
N CYS A 9 19.92 71.61 -52.79
CA CYS A 9 19.92 72.95 -53.37
C CYS A 9 20.76 73.93 -52.56
N MET A 10 21.55 74.63 -53.26
CA MET A 10 22.70 75.49 -52.97
C MET A 10 22.28 76.99 -52.93
N MET A 11 23.08 77.82 -52.19
CA MET A 11 23.41 79.21 -52.30
C MET A 11 22.31 80.27 -51.93
N VAL A 12 22.66 81.31 -51.25
CA VAL A 12 23.61 82.41 -51.57
C VAL A 12 23.79 83.34 -50.31
N THR A 13 24.99 83.75 -50.12
CA THR A 13 25.57 84.80 -49.27
C THR A 13 24.86 86.16 -49.19
N LEU A 14 24.84 86.70 -47.99
CA LEU A 14 25.08 88.20 -47.85
C LEU A 14 25.85 88.46 -46.56
N LEU A 15 27.04 89.00 -46.70
CA LEU A 15 27.84 89.65 -45.63
C LEU A 15 27.17 90.90 -45.11
N THR A 16 27.00 91.02 -43.82
CA THR A 16 27.04 92.34 -43.10
C THR A 16 27.97 92.19 -41.91
N LEU A 17 29.11 92.84 -41.96
CA LEU A 17 29.98 93.06 -40.79
C LEU A 17 29.23 93.91 -39.78
N SER A 18 29.06 93.38 -38.56
CA SER A 18 28.86 94.14 -37.34
C SER A 18 29.92 93.63 -36.34
N CYS A 19 30.84 94.54 -36.05
CA CYS A 19 31.84 94.34 -35.04
C CYS A 19 31.17 94.51 -33.67
N GLU A 20 30.91 93.41 -32.94
CA GLU A 20 30.68 93.46 -31.51
C GLU A 20 31.81 92.69 -30.86
N ASP A 21 32.55 93.38 -30.01
CA ASP A 21 33.52 92.84 -29.11
C ASP A 21 32.88 91.77 -28.22
N LYS A 22 33.01 90.50 -28.56
CA LYS A 22 32.74 89.41 -27.63
C LYS A 22 33.97 89.26 -26.75
N LEU A 23 33.88 89.79 -25.52
CA LEU A 23 34.73 89.35 -24.43
C LEU A 23 34.69 87.85 -24.40
N PRO A 24 35.87 87.15 -24.22
CA PRO A 24 35.88 85.72 -24.11
C PRO A 24 35.02 85.31 -22.92
N GLN A 25 33.99 84.56 -23.22
CA GLN A 25 33.17 83.96 -22.17
C GLN A 25 34.10 82.95 -21.49
N ALA A 26 34.59 83.32 -20.31
CA ALA A 26 35.33 82.38 -19.43
C ALA A 26 34.42 81.16 -19.20
N SER A 27 34.75 80.06 -19.79
CA SER A 27 34.15 78.80 -19.41
C SER A 27 34.63 78.52 -18.00
N TRP A 28 33.80 78.83 -17.03
CA TRP A 28 34.04 78.38 -15.68
C TRP A 28 33.85 76.86 -15.69
N ASP A 29 34.97 76.10 -15.87
CA ASP A 29 34.99 74.69 -15.59
C ASP A 29 34.78 74.54 -14.07
N LEU A 30 33.54 74.27 -13.69
CA LEU A 30 33.21 73.99 -12.30
C LEU A 30 33.91 72.70 -11.90
N ASN A 31 34.83 72.79 -10.93
CA ASN A 31 35.62 71.67 -10.52
C ASN A 31 34.77 70.49 -10.02
N GLU A 32 34.90 69.35 -10.66
CA GLU A 32 34.26 68.10 -10.25
C GLU A 32 34.91 67.54 -8.98
N ILE A 33 34.13 66.79 -8.22
CA ILE A 33 34.71 66.01 -7.11
C ILE A 33 35.61 64.89 -7.65
N THR A 34 36.59 64.48 -6.84
CA THR A 34 37.49 63.36 -7.17
C THR A 34 37.44 62.30 -6.08
N ASN A 35 37.93 61.09 -6.40
CA ASN A 35 38.03 59.99 -5.46
C ASN A 35 36.72 59.60 -4.73
N LEU A 36 35.57 59.71 -5.46
CA LEU A 36 34.30 59.26 -4.90
C LEU A 36 34.39 57.76 -4.53
N SER A 37 34.17 57.45 -3.28
CA SER A 37 34.08 56.10 -2.74
C SER A 37 32.71 55.87 -2.06
N ALA A 38 32.31 54.61 -2.02
CA ALA A 38 31.08 54.18 -1.36
C ALA A 38 31.36 52.93 -0.53
N THR A 39 31.06 53.00 0.76
CA THR A 39 31.22 51.87 1.68
C THR A 39 29.81 51.38 2.09
N PRO A 40 29.39 50.21 1.62
CA PRO A 40 28.12 49.63 2.03
C PRO A 40 28.09 49.27 3.51
N GLN A 41 26.94 49.52 4.14
CA GLN A 41 26.61 49.14 5.52
C GLN A 41 25.18 48.60 5.57
N ASP A 42 24.70 48.17 6.75
CA ASP A 42 23.35 47.73 6.97
C ASP A 42 22.37 48.90 6.77
N GLU A 43 21.46 48.75 5.80
CA GLU A 43 20.44 49.70 5.38
C GLU A 43 21.02 51.10 5.07
N SER A 44 22.32 51.20 4.80
CA SER A 44 23.01 52.46 4.55
C SER A 44 24.23 52.34 3.67
N VAL A 45 24.69 53.46 3.14
CA VAL A 45 25.98 53.58 2.42
C VAL A 45 26.67 54.87 2.86
N VAL A 46 27.95 54.75 3.25
CA VAL A 46 28.83 55.89 3.51
C VAL A 46 29.48 56.29 2.19
N LEU A 47 29.23 57.51 1.77
CA LEU A 47 29.91 58.16 0.62
C LEU A 47 31.00 59.04 1.14
N SER A 48 32.16 59.06 0.49
CA SER A 48 33.23 60.03 0.74
C SER A 48 33.94 60.38 -0.57
N TRP A 49 34.44 61.60 -0.63
CA TRP A 49 35.09 62.17 -1.81
C TRP A 49 36.10 63.22 -1.42
N ASP A 50 36.97 63.57 -2.35
CA ASP A 50 37.93 64.64 -2.16
C ASP A 50 37.44 65.90 -2.84
N THR A 51 37.66 67.06 -2.18
CA THR A 51 37.46 68.38 -2.79
C THR A 51 38.64 68.73 -3.68
N SER A 52 38.41 69.41 -4.78
CA SER A 52 39.49 70.02 -5.54
C SER A 52 40.15 71.14 -4.72
N SER A 53 41.46 71.19 -4.68
CA SER A 53 42.25 71.99 -3.77
C SER A 53 42.17 73.53 -3.95
N GLU A 54 41.38 74.02 -4.90
CA GLU A 54 41.35 75.47 -5.28
C GLU A 54 39.95 76.11 -5.41
N ALA A 55 38.87 75.41 -5.14
CA ALA A 55 37.54 75.94 -5.33
C ALA A 55 36.77 76.02 -4.01
N LEU A 56 36.38 77.25 -3.63
CA LEU A 56 35.34 77.50 -2.64
C LEU A 56 34.00 77.04 -3.22
N ASN A 57 33.53 75.85 -2.84
CA ASN A 57 32.20 75.39 -3.14
C ASN A 57 31.26 75.67 -1.96
N ASP A 58 29.96 75.81 -2.21
CA ASP A 58 28.91 76.06 -1.21
C ASP A 58 28.38 74.76 -0.59
N GLY A 59 29.01 73.63 -0.90
CA GLY A 59 28.63 72.30 -0.44
C GLY A 59 28.46 71.31 -1.60
N TYR A 60 27.76 70.20 -1.34
CA TYR A 60 27.59 69.12 -2.29
C TYR A 60 26.11 68.73 -2.37
N TYR A 61 25.67 68.38 -3.60
CA TYR A 61 24.40 67.78 -3.87
C TYR A 61 24.61 66.30 -4.18
N ILE A 62 23.89 65.43 -3.48
CA ILE A 62 23.94 64.01 -3.60
C ILE A 62 22.56 63.54 -4.03
N SER A 63 22.50 62.65 -5.02
CA SER A 63 21.28 61.93 -5.43
C SER A 63 21.55 60.45 -5.59
N TRP A 64 20.55 59.62 -5.32
CA TRP A 64 20.66 58.18 -5.51
C TRP A 64 19.42 57.60 -6.19
N THR A 65 19.65 56.60 -7.02
CA THR A 65 18.61 55.90 -7.78
C THR A 65 18.79 54.40 -7.59
N PRO A 66 17.75 53.69 -7.13
CA PRO A 66 17.80 52.24 -7.01
C PRO A 66 17.72 51.56 -8.37
N SER A 67 18.22 50.34 -8.45
CA SER A 67 18.17 49.48 -9.67
C SER A 67 16.77 48.88 -9.93
N THR A 68 15.81 49.05 -9.03
CA THR A 68 14.42 48.55 -9.12
C THR A 68 13.44 49.68 -8.93
N THR A 69 12.29 49.62 -9.60
CA THR A 69 11.20 50.62 -9.50
C THR A 69 10.33 50.46 -8.27
N SER A 70 10.49 49.37 -7.51
CA SER A 70 9.76 49.12 -6.25
C SER A 70 10.35 49.84 -5.04
N VAL A 71 11.50 50.49 -5.19
CA VAL A 71 12.18 51.28 -4.15
C VAL A 71 12.37 52.68 -4.64
N GLU A 72 12.19 53.66 -3.74
CA GLU A 72 12.36 55.09 -4.10
C GLU A 72 13.82 55.52 -3.97
N GLY A 73 14.26 56.36 -4.88
CA GLY A 73 15.52 57.12 -4.79
C GLY A 73 15.35 58.36 -3.92
N GLY A 74 16.43 59.13 -3.81
CA GLY A 74 16.38 60.37 -3.01
C GLY A 74 17.48 61.36 -3.38
N GLU A 75 17.47 62.48 -2.70
CA GLU A 75 18.47 63.51 -2.82
C GLU A 75 18.70 64.23 -1.48
N ILE A 76 19.93 64.72 -1.26
CA ILE A 76 20.33 65.46 -0.06
C ILE A 76 21.49 66.39 -0.38
N THR A 77 21.67 67.41 0.44
CA THR A 77 22.81 68.32 0.37
C THR A 77 23.63 68.24 1.65
N THR A 78 24.95 68.48 1.56
CA THR A 78 25.85 68.51 2.70
C THR A 78 27.01 69.51 2.41
N ASP A 79 27.53 70.08 3.47
CA ASP A 79 28.75 70.88 3.44
C ASP A 79 30.03 70.08 3.70
N LYS A 80 29.86 68.78 4.00
CA LYS A 80 30.97 67.84 4.30
C LYS A 80 31.34 67.02 3.06
N ASN A 81 32.56 66.56 3.00
CA ASN A 81 33.08 65.67 1.95
C ASN A 81 32.80 64.20 2.21
N SER A 82 31.89 63.91 3.17
CA SER A 82 31.42 62.54 3.47
C SER A 82 30.02 62.62 4.05
N ILE A 83 29.18 61.65 3.70
CA ILE A 83 27.82 61.54 4.21
C ILE A 83 27.41 60.06 4.28
N THR A 84 26.59 59.72 5.29
CA THR A 84 25.89 58.45 5.33
C THR A 84 24.50 58.62 4.78
N ILE A 85 24.14 57.87 3.77
CA ILE A 85 22.78 57.76 3.23
C ILE A 85 22.12 56.58 3.94
N GLU A 86 21.12 56.84 4.75
CA GLU A 86 20.40 55.88 5.59
C GLU A 86 19.05 55.51 4.96
N ASN A 87 18.37 54.49 5.56
CA ASN A 87 17.07 53.98 5.14
C ASN A 87 17.09 53.38 3.72
N LEU A 88 18.17 52.80 3.30
CA LEU A 88 18.30 52.09 2.05
C LEU A 88 17.88 50.61 2.23
N VAL A 89 17.35 50.04 1.16
CA VAL A 89 16.95 48.63 1.17
C VAL A 89 18.19 47.74 0.91
N ASN A 90 18.50 46.84 1.82
CA ASN A 90 19.57 45.87 1.65
C ASN A 90 19.38 45.04 0.38
N LYS A 91 20.48 44.65 -0.27
CA LYS A 91 20.52 43.88 -1.53
C LYS A 91 19.99 44.60 -2.76
N VAL A 92 19.52 45.84 -2.64
CA VAL A 92 19.18 46.68 -3.78
C VAL A 92 20.41 47.51 -4.17
N SER A 93 20.83 47.43 -5.44
CA SER A 93 21.94 48.25 -5.95
C SER A 93 21.46 49.67 -6.22
N TYR A 94 22.16 50.63 -5.64
CA TYR A 94 21.89 52.08 -5.88
C TYR A 94 23.04 52.67 -6.67
N THR A 95 22.69 53.62 -7.56
CA THR A 95 23.65 54.50 -8.20
C THR A 95 23.62 55.84 -7.47
N PHE A 96 24.67 56.13 -6.73
CA PHE A 96 24.88 57.41 -6.04
C PHE A 96 25.61 58.34 -6.96
N SER A 97 25.24 59.64 -6.92
CA SER A 97 25.85 60.67 -7.73
C SER A 97 26.09 61.89 -6.88
N VAL A 98 27.28 62.46 -6.96
CA VAL A 98 27.70 63.61 -6.18
C VAL A 98 28.15 64.72 -7.14
N GLN A 99 27.73 65.94 -6.84
CA GLN A 99 28.09 67.17 -7.56
C GLN A 99 28.49 68.28 -6.56
N ALA A 100 29.55 69.03 -6.81
CA ALA A 100 29.85 70.24 -6.06
C ALA A 100 28.89 71.36 -6.45
N VAL A 101 28.47 72.20 -5.48
CA VAL A 101 27.53 73.30 -5.65
C VAL A 101 28.27 74.65 -5.63
N TYR A 102 27.95 75.51 -6.58
CA TYR A 102 28.54 76.84 -6.71
C TYR A 102 27.39 77.87 -7.00
N GLY A 103 26.84 78.45 -5.96
CA GLY A 103 25.62 79.22 -6.09
C GLY A 103 24.47 78.41 -6.72
N ASP A 104 23.96 78.88 -7.84
CA ASP A 104 22.89 78.23 -8.57
C ASP A 104 23.35 77.16 -9.56
N LYS A 105 24.67 76.89 -9.63
CA LYS A 105 25.28 75.96 -10.56
C LYS A 105 25.82 74.73 -9.85
N ARG A 106 25.87 73.63 -10.58
CA ARG A 106 26.49 72.36 -10.11
C ARG A 106 27.62 71.91 -11.05
N SER A 107 28.62 71.23 -10.49
CA SER A 107 29.68 70.59 -11.27
C SER A 107 29.14 69.45 -12.12
N GLY A 108 29.99 68.86 -12.93
CA GLY A 108 29.75 67.56 -13.55
C GLY A 108 29.39 66.51 -12.49
N LYS A 109 28.63 65.50 -12.93
CA LYS A 109 28.12 64.45 -12.08
C LYS A 109 29.11 63.30 -12.00
N VAL A 110 29.62 62.99 -10.81
CA VAL A 110 30.43 61.80 -10.55
C VAL A 110 29.59 60.77 -9.86
N SER A 111 29.60 59.52 -10.36
CA SER A 111 28.69 58.49 -9.88
C SER A 111 29.45 57.19 -9.48
N ILE A 112 28.91 56.55 -8.47
CA ILE A 112 29.39 55.23 -7.98
C ILE A 112 28.19 54.34 -7.68
N LYS A 113 28.37 53.03 -7.84
CA LYS A 113 27.34 52.03 -7.44
C LYS A 113 27.75 51.37 -6.12
N ALA A 114 26.77 51.21 -5.24
CA ALA A 114 26.93 50.42 -4.04
C ALA A 114 25.64 49.70 -3.69
N THR A 115 25.76 48.58 -3.00
CA THR A 115 24.63 47.75 -2.59
C THR A 115 24.72 47.59 -1.07
N PRO A 116 23.81 48.20 -0.28
CA PRO A 116 23.73 47.96 1.15
C PRO A 116 23.57 46.46 1.43
N ALA A 117 24.22 45.99 2.50
CA ALA A 117 24.15 44.58 2.90
C ALA A 117 24.02 44.50 4.41
N THR A 118 23.20 43.56 4.87
CA THR A 118 23.05 43.33 6.31
C THR A 118 24.37 42.92 6.94
N SER A 119 24.67 43.49 8.09
CA SER A 119 25.77 43.05 8.95
C SER A 119 25.37 41.93 9.92
N ARG A 120 24.07 41.61 9.94
CA ARG A 120 23.48 40.57 10.79
C ARG A 120 23.81 39.20 10.24
N LYS A 121 24.53 38.39 11.01
CA LYS A 121 24.96 37.06 10.60
C LYS A 121 23.78 36.08 10.57
N GLU A 122 23.67 35.34 9.50
CA GLU A 122 22.71 34.24 9.37
C GLU A 122 23.14 33.01 10.20
N PRO A 123 22.22 32.11 10.57
CA PRO A 123 22.55 30.82 11.17
C PRO A 123 23.53 30.02 10.30
N LEU A 124 24.46 29.32 10.92
CA LEU A 124 25.52 28.56 10.23
C LEU A 124 25.13 27.07 10.15
N ASN A 125 25.69 26.36 9.18
CA ASN A 125 25.55 24.91 9.02
C ASN A 125 24.09 24.40 9.08
N TYR A 126 23.14 25.20 8.54
CA TYR A 126 21.73 24.90 8.54
C TYR A 126 21.41 23.60 7.79
N GLN A 127 20.72 22.69 8.46
CA GLN A 127 20.29 21.40 7.94
C GLN A 127 18.83 21.13 8.31
N VAL A 128 18.15 20.36 7.48
CA VAL A 128 16.77 19.89 7.71
C VAL A 128 16.72 18.38 7.56
N VAL A 129 16.05 17.70 8.50
CA VAL A 129 15.87 16.26 8.51
C VAL A 129 14.39 15.96 8.47
N ALA A 130 13.95 15.19 7.47
CA ALA A 130 12.56 14.78 7.32
C ALA A 130 12.17 13.73 8.37
N GLY A 131 10.96 13.85 8.93
CA GLY A 131 10.33 12.89 9.83
C GLY A 131 8.90 12.60 9.38
N ASP A 132 8.14 11.90 10.21
CA ASP A 132 6.72 11.62 9.99
C ASP A 132 5.85 12.80 10.46
N GLY A 133 5.25 13.52 9.50
CA GLY A 133 4.49 14.74 9.76
C GLY A 133 5.28 15.88 10.41
N LYS A 134 6.61 15.81 10.43
CA LYS A 134 7.48 16.79 11.08
C LYS A 134 8.86 16.88 10.43
N VAL A 135 9.57 17.95 10.75
CA VAL A 135 10.94 18.20 10.27
C VAL A 135 11.79 18.73 11.42
N LYS A 136 12.96 18.18 11.62
CA LYS A 136 13.96 18.68 12.56
C LYS A 136 14.91 19.63 11.83
N LEU A 137 15.07 20.84 12.37
CA LEU A 137 16.02 21.82 11.96
C LEU A 137 17.23 21.72 12.89
N ILE A 138 18.42 21.84 12.31
CA ILE A 138 19.70 21.85 13.04
C ILE A 138 20.54 22.99 12.47
N TRP A 139 21.16 23.80 13.33
CA TRP A 139 22.02 24.90 12.92
C TRP A 139 23.06 25.21 13.99
N GLU A 140 24.04 26.00 13.66
CA GLU A 140 24.98 26.56 14.62
C GLU A 140 24.65 28.05 14.81
N LYS A 141 24.78 28.49 16.07
CA LYS A 141 24.58 29.89 16.44
C LYS A 141 25.62 30.77 15.72
N PRO A 142 25.22 31.91 15.11
CA PRO A 142 26.19 32.87 14.57
C PRO A 142 27.03 33.52 15.69
N SER A 143 28.19 34.02 15.32
CA SER A 143 29.16 34.61 16.26
C SER A 143 28.73 35.95 16.89
N GLN A 144 27.53 36.44 16.54
CA GLN A 144 26.92 37.66 17.09
C GLN A 144 25.87 37.30 18.16
N ASP A 145 25.60 38.27 19.06
CA ASP A 145 24.56 38.08 20.08
C ASP A 145 23.15 38.14 19.45
N VAL A 146 22.58 36.98 19.24
CA VAL A 146 21.21 36.80 18.78
C VAL A 146 20.23 36.87 19.94
N LYS A 147 18.98 37.26 19.68
CA LYS A 147 17.87 37.25 20.65
C LYS A 147 17.03 35.98 20.55
N GLY A 148 17.05 35.36 19.38
CA GLY A 148 16.28 34.16 19.07
C GLY A 148 16.33 33.86 17.58
N TYR A 149 15.35 33.08 17.10
CA TYR A 149 15.27 32.71 15.70
C TYR A 149 13.83 32.80 15.19
N LYS A 150 13.70 32.98 13.88
CA LYS A 150 12.43 32.98 13.19
C LYS A 150 12.44 31.94 12.08
N ILE A 151 11.47 31.03 12.11
CA ILE A 151 11.24 30.01 11.08
C ILE A 151 10.07 30.43 10.21
N THR A 152 10.20 30.28 8.90
CA THR A 152 9.12 30.44 7.94
C THR A 152 8.95 29.13 7.16
N VAL A 153 7.71 28.62 7.10
CA VAL A 153 7.37 27.35 6.45
C VAL A 153 6.44 27.63 5.29
N LEU A 154 6.85 27.31 4.08
CA LEU A 154 6.06 27.40 2.85
C LEU A 154 5.72 25.99 2.33
N PRO A 155 4.54 25.75 1.73
CA PRO A 155 3.55 26.74 1.27
C PRO A 155 2.57 27.25 2.35
N ASP A 156 2.61 26.73 3.59
CA ASP A 156 1.60 27.01 4.63
C ASP A 156 1.65 28.46 5.16
N ASN A 157 2.70 29.24 4.83
CA ASN A 157 2.96 30.57 5.34
C ASN A 157 2.99 30.66 6.89
N LYS A 158 3.35 29.53 7.54
CA LYS A 158 3.47 29.44 9.00
C LYS A 158 4.76 30.13 9.43
N ILE A 159 4.66 31.03 10.43
CA ILE A 159 5.81 31.69 11.03
C ILE A 159 5.91 31.24 12.49
N ILE A 160 7.10 30.81 12.91
CA ILE A 160 7.39 30.33 14.26
C ILE A 160 8.54 31.17 14.82
N GLY A 161 8.35 31.78 15.98
CA GLY A 161 9.39 32.46 16.74
C GLY A 161 9.99 31.52 17.78
N ILE A 162 11.30 31.60 17.95
CA ILE A 162 12.07 30.90 19.00
C ILE A 162 12.75 31.98 19.82
N ASP A 163 12.30 32.19 21.07
CA ASP A 163 12.84 33.23 21.96
C ASP A 163 14.09 32.77 22.74
N GLU A 164 14.70 31.66 22.29
CA GLU A 164 15.89 31.07 22.89
C GLU A 164 17.13 31.39 22.03
N ALA A 165 17.98 32.25 22.52
CA ALA A 165 19.20 32.74 21.84
C ALA A 165 20.25 31.65 21.56
N ASN A 166 20.25 30.56 22.34
CA ASN A 166 21.18 29.46 22.23
C ASN A 166 20.54 28.20 21.59
N ALA A 167 19.34 28.30 21.04
CA ALA A 167 18.75 27.19 20.31
C ALA A 167 19.61 26.82 19.08
N GLU A 168 19.92 25.56 18.91
CA GLU A 168 20.64 25.00 17.76
C GLU A 168 19.83 23.91 17.06
N THR A 169 18.62 23.64 17.57
CA THR A 169 17.67 22.69 16.97
C THR A 169 16.24 23.12 17.24
N TYR A 170 15.33 22.73 16.33
CA TYR A 170 13.89 22.89 16.49
C TYR A 170 13.13 21.87 15.66
N ILE A 171 11.99 21.37 16.17
CA ILE A 171 11.13 20.45 15.45
C ILE A 171 9.86 21.20 15.00
N VAL A 172 9.68 21.31 13.69
CA VAL A 172 8.44 21.80 13.09
C VAL A 172 7.51 20.60 12.91
N SER A 173 6.37 20.62 13.58
CA SER A 173 5.36 19.56 13.56
C SER A 173 4.12 19.96 12.77
N GLU A 174 3.18 19.00 12.59
CA GLU A 174 1.91 19.16 11.91
C GLU A 174 2.06 19.45 10.40
N LEU A 175 3.05 18.82 9.78
CA LEU A 175 3.27 18.88 8.35
C LEU A 175 2.61 17.68 7.65
N ASN A 176 2.23 17.86 6.38
CA ASN A 176 1.64 16.79 5.58
C ASN A 176 2.74 15.95 4.91
N ASN A 177 2.71 14.65 5.11
CA ASN A 177 3.60 13.72 4.42
C ASN A 177 3.41 13.79 2.90
N GLY A 178 4.50 13.67 2.15
CA GLY A 178 4.50 13.77 0.69
C GLY A 178 4.40 15.19 0.12
N THR A 179 4.25 16.23 0.97
CA THR A 179 4.26 17.64 0.55
C THR A 179 5.68 18.20 0.67
N GLU A 180 6.19 18.83 -0.38
CA GLU A 180 7.46 19.52 -0.34
C GLU A 180 7.31 20.88 0.36
N TYR A 181 8.10 21.10 1.38
CA TYR A 181 8.18 22.35 2.14
C TYR A 181 9.51 23.04 1.90
N THR A 182 9.46 24.38 1.75
CA THR A 182 10.65 25.24 1.88
C THR A 182 10.65 25.82 3.28
N ILE A 183 11.65 25.44 4.09
CA ILE A 183 11.78 25.91 5.47
C ILE A 183 12.97 26.87 5.54
N SER A 184 12.69 28.09 6.00
CA SER A 184 13.68 29.17 6.12
C SER A 184 13.90 29.52 7.57
N LEU A 185 15.16 29.76 7.94
CA LEU A 185 15.58 30.15 9.30
C LEU A 185 16.32 31.47 9.25
N GLN A 186 15.97 32.40 10.14
CA GLN A 186 16.63 33.69 10.34
C GLN A 186 17.04 33.85 11.80
N ALA A 187 18.20 34.44 12.05
CA ALA A 187 18.57 34.88 13.39
C ALA A 187 17.92 36.26 13.66
N VAL A 188 17.38 36.44 14.86
CA VAL A 188 16.69 37.66 15.31
C VAL A 188 17.64 38.48 16.16
N TYR A 189 17.79 39.78 15.83
CA TYR A 189 18.64 40.74 16.52
C TYR A 189 17.82 41.94 16.98
N ASP A 190 18.37 42.81 17.86
CA ASP A 190 17.69 44.02 18.36
C ASP A 190 17.22 44.96 17.24
N LYS A 191 17.93 44.98 16.11
CA LYS A 191 17.63 45.87 14.96
C LYS A 191 17.02 45.14 13.75
N GLY A 192 16.41 43.96 13.95
CA GLY A 192 15.77 43.19 12.89
C GLY A 192 16.41 41.81 12.65
N ASP A 193 15.99 41.12 11.60
CA ASP A 193 16.38 39.75 11.32
C ASP A 193 17.60 39.67 10.37
N SER A 194 18.33 38.59 10.41
CA SER A 194 19.36 38.25 9.41
C SER A 194 18.73 37.93 8.05
N ASP A 195 19.56 37.73 7.04
CA ASP A 195 19.15 36.98 5.87
C ASP A 195 18.70 35.58 6.26
N ALA A 196 17.81 34.98 5.44
CA ALA A 196 17.31 33.64 5.68
C ALA A 196 18.21 32.60 5.03
N VAL A 197 18.56 31.56 5.77
CA VAL A 197 19.01 30.27 5.20
C VAL A 197 17.79 29.40 4.96
N SER A 198 17.76 28.66 3.85
CA SER A 198 16.58 27.90 3.45
C SER A 198 16.95 26.54 2.90
N ALA A 199 16.08 25.56 3.11
CA ALA A 199 16.20 24.23 2.52
C ALA A 199 14.83 23.66 2.18
N ASN A 200 14.79 22.82 1.15
CA ASN A 200 13.58 22.05 0.78
C ASN A 200 13.63 20.69 1.47
N VAL A 201 12.46 20.24 1.93
CA VAL A 201 12.30 18.96 2.61
C VAL A 201 10.87 18.43 2.40
N THR A 202 10.74 17.10 2.28
CA THR A 202 9.45 16.42 2.18
C THR A 202 9.34 15.45 3.34
N PRO A 203 8.45 15.71 4.34
CA PRO A 203 8.12 14.73 5.37
C PRO A 203 7.54 13.48 4.73
N GLY A 204 7.76 12.31 5.35
CA GLY A 204 7.29 11.03 4.83
C GLY A 204 6.77 10.13 5.93
N ASN A 205 6.05 9.08 5.54
CA ASN A 205 5.62 8.05 6.48
C ASN A 205 6.85 7.29 6.99
N ILE A 206 7.09 7.38 8.27
CA ILE A 206 8.21 6.72 8.96
C ILE A 206 7.63 5.79 10.03
N GLU A 207 8.06 4.54 10.02
CA GLU A 207 7.63 3.58 11.03
C GLU A 207 8.27 3.92 12.38
N PRO A 208 7.47 4.01 13.47
CA PRO A 208 7.99 4.36 14.80
C PRO A 208 8.89 3.29 15.39
N ILE A 209 8.69 2.04 14.99
CA ILE A 209 9.39 0.86 15.50
C ILE A 209 10.09 0.16 14.36
N THR A 210 11.41 0.01 14.41
CA THR A 210 12.20 -0.80 13.47
C THR A 210 12.32 -2.23 13.97
N GLY A 211 12.51 -3.18 13.05
CA GLY A 211 12.55 -4.62 13.37
C GLY A 211 11.18 -5.23 13.66
N PHE A 212 10.11 -4.45 13.52
CA PHE A 212 8.73 -4.90 13.69
C PHE A 212 8.32 -5.79 12.52
N LYS A 213 7.59 -6.87 12.85
CA LYS A 213 6.91 -7.73 11.89
C LYS A 213 5.43 -7.80 12.25
N THR A 214 4.57 -7.61 11.28
CA THR A 214 3.10 -7.68 11.49
C THR A 214 2.66 -9.10 11.85
N TYR A 215 3.32 -10.12 11.29
CA TYR A 215 3.06 -11.52 11.58
C TYR A 215 4.35 -12.21 12.04
N VAL A 216 4.26 -12.99 13.10
CA VAL A 216 5.37 -13.79 13.66
C VAL A 216 4.86 -15.16 14.11
N LEU A 217 5.72 -16.16 14.09
CA LEU A 217 5.39 -17.45 14.71
C LEU A 217 5.53 -17.34 16.23
N ALA A 218 4.76 -18.18 16.95
CA ALA A 218 4.97 -18.33 18.39
C ALA A 218 6.42 -18.69 18.70
N ASN A 219 6.98 -18.08 19.74
CA ASN A 219 8.39 -18.18 20.15
C ASN A 219 9.43 -17.62 19.16
N GLU A 220 9.04 -17.06 18.05
CA GLU A 220 9.96 -16.30 17.19
C GLU A 220 10.32 -14.97 17.88
N THR A 221 11.63 -14.66 17.91
CA THR A 221 12.13 -13.45 18.55
C THR A 221 12.23 -12.30 17.54
N MET A 222 11.66 -11.16 17.88
CA MET A 222 11.86 -9.88 17.19
C MET A 222 12.85 -9.02 17.99
N THR A 223 13.77 -8.36 17.31
CA THR A 223 14.59 -7.29 17.89
C THR A 223 13.96 -5.95 17.49
N LEU A 224 13.25 -5.34 18.43
CA LEU A 224 12.52 -4.10 18.24
C LEU A 224 13.40 -2.93 18.67
N SER A 225 13.47 -1.87 17.88
CA SER A 225 14.17 -0.63 18.25
C SER A 225 13.29 0.58 17.93
N TYR A 226 13.38 1.64 18.74
CA TYR A 226 12.75 2.89 18.39
C TYR A 226 13.41 3.50 17.14
N ASN A 227 12.65 4.28 16.39
CA ASN A 227 13.17 4.95 15.20
C ASN A 227 13.40 6.44 15.51
N ASP A 228 14.67 6.86 15.51
CA ASP A 228 15.08 8.24 15.79
C ASP A 228 14.63 9.26 14.74
N MET A 229 14.32 8.81 13.52
CA MET A 229 13.69 9.66 12.49
C MET A 229 12.20 9.89 12.76
N TYR A 230 11.55 9.02 13.52
CA TYR A 230 10.18 9.22 13.99
C TYR A 230 10.18 10.05 15.28
N PHE A 231 10.97 9.63 16.28
CA PHE A 231 11.13 10.29 17.59
C PHE A 231 12.34 11.23 17.53
N MET A 232 12.16 12.46 17.07
CA MET A 232 13.24 13.37 16.70
C MET A 232 13.86 14.18 17.86
N GLY A 233 13.30 14.10 19.08
CA GLY A 233 13.78 14.81 20.27
C GLY A 233 15.07 14.20 20.86
N GLU A 234 15.63 14.84 21.86
CA GLU A 234 16.70 14.26 22.69
C GLU A 234 16.09 13.28 23.70
N VAL A 235 16.30 11.98 23.45
CA VAL A 235 15.65 10.90 24.20
C VAL A 235 16.28 10.70 25.57
N LYS A 236 15.48 10.81 26.62
CA LYS A 236 15.83 10.56 28.03
C LYS A 236 15.61 9.09 28.40
N SER A 237 14.47 8.52 28.00
CA SER A 237 14.15 7.11 28.24
C SER A 237 13.17 6.56 27.20
N VAL A 238 13.26 5.25 26.98
CA VAL A 238 12.33 4.48 26.11
C VAL A 238 11.76 3.33 26.94
N ASN A 239 10.44 3.26 27.03
CA ASN A 239 9.69 2.19 27.69
C ASN A 239 8.85 1.45 26.66
N TRP A 240 8.77 0.13 26.84
CA TRP A 240 7.98 -0.76 26.00
C TRP A 240 6.95 -1.49 26.84
N THR A 241 5.73 -1.58 26.36
CA THR A 241 4.71 -2.48 26.90
C THR A 241 4.21 -3.40 25.82
N PHE A 242 3.98 -4.67 26.19
CA PHE A 242 3.50 -5.69 25.29
C PHE A 242 2.15 -6.21 25.77
N GLY A 243 1.26 -6.51 24.84
CA GLY A 243 -0.09 -6.96 25.15
C GLY A 243 -0.18 -8.27 25.95
N ASP A 244 0.93 -8.96 26.20
CA ASP A 244 1.05 -10.13 27.07
C ASP A 244 1.39 -9.77 28.54
N ASN A 245 1.26 -8.50 28.93
CA ASN A 245 1.60 -7.92 30.24
C ASN A 245 3.10 -7.90 30.58
N THR A 246 3.99 -8.16 29.65
CA THR A 246 5.42 -7.95 29.83
C THR A 246 5.83 -6.53 29.46
N GLN A 247 6.99 -6.08 29.95
CA GLN A 247 7.53 -4.75 29.70
C GLN A 247 9.01 -4.84 29.33
N GLY A 248 9.51 -3.80 28.66
CA GLY A 248 10.91 -3.63 28.30
C GLY A 248 11.38 -2.19 28.47
N GLN A 249 12.68 -1.97 28.51
CA GLN A 249 13.29 -0.64 28.61
C GLN A 249 14.53 -0.54 27.72
N GLY A 250 14.80 0.67 27.25
CA GLY A 250 15.98 1.00 26.43
C GLY A 250 15.65 1.11 24.94
N ASN A 251 16.67 1.53 24.19
CA ASN A 251 16.54 1.87 22.77
C ASN A 251 16.20 0.67 21.88
N SER A 252 16.49 -0.55 22.36
CA SER A 252 16.19 -1.80 21.69
C SER A 252 15.84 -2.87 22.70
N VAL A 253 14.90 -3.75 22.35
CA VAL A 253 14.44 -4.88 23.15
C VAL A 253 14.25 -6.12 22.29
N GLU A 254 14.49 -7.29 22.86
CA GLU A 254 14.11 -8.56 22.25
C GLU A 254 12.75 -8.99 22.79
N LYS A 255 11.84 -9.39 21.87
CA LYS A 255 10.50 -9.82 22.23
C LYS A 255 10.08 -11.06 21.44
N SER A 256 9.57 -12.06 22.15
CA SER A 256 8.84 -13.21 21.62
C SER A 256 7.54 -13.41 22.38
N PHE A 257 6.56 -14.05 21.74
CA PHE A 257 5.27 -14.40 22.32
C PHE A 257 5.11 -15.93 22.30
N ALA A 258 4.72 -16.51 23.44
CA ALA A 258 4.59 -17.96 23.54
C ALA A 258 3.28 -18.51 22.94
N ASN A 259 2.23 -17.72 22.93
CA ASN A 259 0.90 -18.14 22.48
C ASN A 259 0.46 -17.38 21.24
N GLY A 260 -0.31 -18.03 20.37
CA GLY A 260 -1.00 -17.38 19.28
C GLY A 260 -1.99 -16.33 19.78
N GLY A 261 -2.09 -15.22 19.10
CA GLY A 261 -2.98 -14.12 19.51
C GLY A 261 -2.64 -12.80 18.83
N GLU A 262 -3.48 -11.83 19.08
CA GLU A 262 -3.28 -10.44 18.68
C GLU A 262 -2.74 -9.68 19.89
N TYR A 263 -1.57 -9.05 19.73
CA TYR A 263 -0.88 -8.33 20.78
C TYR A 263 -0.55 -6.92 20.32
N GLU A 264 -0.79 -5.95 21.20
CA GLU A 264 -0.39 -4.56 21.00
C GLU A 264 1.03 -4.36 21.54
N ILE A 265 1.91 -3.78 20.72
CA ILE A 265 3.23 -3.32 21.12
C ILE A 265 3.16 -1.80 21.19
N LYS A 266 3.34 -1.26 22.38
CA LYS A 266 3.36 0.18 22.64
C LYS A 266 4.77 0.60 23.04
N ILE A 267 5.24 1.70 22.44
CA ILE A 267 6.47 2.40 22.79
C ILE A 267 6.12 3.77 23.36
N GLU A 268 6.76 4.13 24.44
CA GLU A 268 6.69 5.43 25.10
C GLU A 268 8.09 6.01 25.16
N VAL A 269 8.31 7.15 24.51
CA VAL A 269 9.59 7.85 24.48
C VAL A 269 9.47 9.13 25.28
N THR A 270 10.26 9.25 26.34
CA THR A 270 10.37 10.47 27.15
C THR A 270 11.60 11.25 26.73
N TYR A 271 11.45 12.53 26.46
CA TYR A 271 12.54 13.45 26.10
C TYR A 271 13.12 14.16 27.32
N PHE A 272 14.27 14.80 27.16
CA PHE A 272 14.92 15.55 28.26
C PHE A 272 14.14 16.79 28.72
N ASP A 273 13.21 17.30 27.91
CA ASP A 273 12.28 18.35 28.28
C ASP A 273 11.01 17.82 28.99
N ASP A 274 11.01 16.54 29.37
CA ASP A 274 9.94 15.79 30.02
C ASP A 274 8.66 15.65 29.15
N GLN A 275 8.70 15.98 27.85
CA GLN A 275 7.64 15.62 26.92
C GLN A 275 7.66 14.12 26.65
N VAL A 276 6.49 13.56 26.38
CA VAL A 276 6.30 12.13 26.08
C VAL A 276 5.63 11.98 24.74
N GLU A 277 6.19 11.12 23.89
CA GLU A 277 5.61 10.72 22.62
C GLU A 277 5.40 9.21 22.60
N GLU A 278 4.24 8.76 22.11
CA GLU A 278 3.85 7.35 22.09
C GLU A 278 3.58 6.88 20.68
N ALA A 279 3.81 5.60 20.42
CA ALA A 279 3.35 4.91 19.22
C ALA A 279 2.98 3.46 19.55
N GLU A 280 2.10 2.89 18.72
CA GLU A 280 1.62 1.53 18.90
C GLU A 280 1.58 0.76 17.57
N LYS A 281 1.76 -0.55 17.64
CA LYS A 281 1.67 -1.48 16.51
C LYS A 281 1.05 -2.79 16.98
N THR A 282 0.21 -3.36 16.14
CA THR A 282 -0.38 -4.68 16.38
C THR A 282 0.45 -5.76 15.73
N VAL A 283 0.86 -6.77 16.50
CA VAL A 283 1.49 -8.01 16.01
C VAL A 283 0.53 -9.17 16.11
N TYR A 284 0.46 -9.96 15.05
CA TYR A 284 -0.34 -11.18 14.95
C TYR A 284 0.59 -12.39 15.13
N VAL A 285 0.42 -13.11 16.23
CA VAL A 285 1.24 -14.28 16.55
C VAL A 285 0.54 -15.56 16.08
N ILE A 286 1.17 -16.25 15.16
CA ILE A 286 0.66 -17.47 14.54
C ILE A 286 1.11 -18.68 15.33
N ALA A 287 0.15 -19.51 15.75
CA ALA A 287 0.39 -20.79 16.45
C ALA A 287 -0.77 -21.74 16.21
N GLU A 288 -0.56 -23.03 16.41
CA GLU A 288 -1.68 -23.96 16.50
C GLU A 288 -2.49 -23.70 17.76
N LEU A 289 -3.82 -23.55 17.63
CA LEU A 289 -4.72 -23.40 18.76
C LEU A 289 -5.07 -24.77 19.35
N TRP A 290 -5.32 -25.73 18.48
CA TRP A 290 -5.59 -27.11 18.81
C TRP A 290 -5.35 -28.02 17.61
N GLU A 291 -5.06 -29.28 17.89
CA GLU A 291 -4.95 -30.37 16.94
C GLU A 291 -5.91 -31.50 17.30
N GLN A 292 -6.62 -32.03 16.32
CA GLN A 292 -7.50 -33.19 16.46
C GLN A 292 -7.12 -34.27 15.49
N ASN A 293 -6.80 -35.47 16.00
CA ASN A 293 -6.62 -36.65 15.16
C ASN A 293 -7.97 -37.30 14.86
N THR A 294 -8.32 -37.40 13.60
CA THR A 294 -9.58 -38.01 13.13
C THR A 294 -9.55 -39.52 13.13
N GLY A 295 -8.35 -40.12 13.17
CA GLY A 295 -8.11 -41.55 13.01
C GLY A 295 -8.22 -42.05 11.56
N CYS A 296 -8.41 -41.16 10.59
CA CYS A 296 -8.66 -41.50 9.19
C CYS A 296 -7.92 -40.50 8.28
N TYR A 297 -7.59 -40.92 7.05
CA TYR A 297 -6.96 -40.02 6.08
C TYR A 297 -7.88 -38.87 5.71
N ILE A 298 -7.29 -37.66 5.63
CA ILE A 298 -7.94 -36.47 5.07
C ILE A 298 -7.29 -36.19 3.72
N LYS A 299 -8.03 -36.40 2.64
CA LYS A 299 -7.51 -36.22 1.29
C LYS A 299 -8.58 -35.61 0.40
N THR A 300 -8.23 -34.52 -0.25
CA THR A 300 -9.06 -33.82 -1.24
C THR A 300 -10.37 -33.21 -0.72
N SER A 301 -10.71 -33.38 0.56
CA SER A 301 -11.83 -32.75 1.22
C SER A 301 -11.39 -31.48 1.95
N ASN A 302 -12.30 -30.55 2.13
CA ASN A 302 -12.11 -29.36 2.96
C ASN A 302 -13.15 -29.30 4.07
N PRO A 303 -12.85 -28.71 5.23
CA PRO A 303 -13.84 -28.41 6.25
C PRO A 303 -14.92 -27.49 5.69
N VAL A 304 -16.19 -27.79 5.98
CA VAL A 304 -17.34 -26.91 5.71
C VAL A 304 -18.08 -26.64 7.01
N PHE A 305 -18.68 -25.46 7.14
CA PHE A 305 -19.23 -25.00 8.41
C PHE A 305 -20.76 -25.07 8.44
N SER A 306 -21.32 -25.29 9.62
CA SER A 306 -22.74 -25.10 9.91
C SER A 306 -23.13 -23.63 9.73
N ILE A 307 -24.40 -23.37 9.52
CA ILE A 307 -24.91 -21.99 9.31
C ILE A 307 -24.66 -21.10 10.55
N ASP A 308 -24.69 -21.70 11.76
CA ASP A 308 -24.38 -20.97 13.01
C ASP A 308 -22.89 -20.81 13.30
N GLY A 309 -22.00 -21.36 12.43
CA GLY A 309 -20.55 -21.29 12.57
C GLY A 309 -19.94 -22.08 13.74
N LYS A 310 -20.73 -22.86 14.50
CA LYS A 310 -20.26 -23.56 15.70
C LYS A 310 -19.81 -25.00 15.49
N THR A 311 -20.03 -25.51 14.30
CA THR A 311 -19.67 -26.86 13.91
C THR A 311 -18.99 -26.84 12.56
N PHE A 312 -17.92 -27.58 12.39
CA PHE A 312 -17.42 -27.88 11.06
C PHE A 312 -17.59 -29.37 10.76
N TYR A 313 -17.82 -29.67 9.50
CA TYR A 313 -17.99 -31.02 8.98
C TYR A 313 -16.81 -31.35 8.08
N LEU A 314 -16.26 -32.55 8.27
CA LEU A 314 -15.08 -33.01 7.52
C LEU A 314 -15.29 -34.47 7.10
N PRO A 315 -15.43 -34.75 5.81
CA PRO A 315 -15.40 -36.12 5.31
C PRO A 315 -13.97 -36.65 5.33
N THR A 316 -13.83 -37.90 5.76
CA THR A 316 -12.56 -38.58 5.87
C THR A 316 -12.53 -39.83 4.98
N ALA A 317 -11.35 -40.18 4.50
CA ALA A 317 -11.12 -41.35 3.66
C ALA A 317 -10.62 -42.51 4.49
N ASN A 318 -11.46 -43.53 4.66
CA ASN A 318 -11.10 -44.80 5.28
C ASN A 318 -11.67 -45.94 4.45
N GLN A 319 -11.42 -47.19 4.79
CA GLN A 319 -12.06 -48.37 4.14
C GLN A 319 -13.61 -48.29 4.21
N LYS A 320 -14.13 -47.60 5.20
CA LYS A 320 -15.52 -47.14 5.29
C LYS A 320 -15.44 -45.62 5.45
N GLY A 321 -15.89 -44.83 4.50
CA GLY A 321 -15.89 -43.40 4.60
C GLY A 321 -16.70 -42.91 5.83
N ASP A 322 -16.27 -41.83 6.44
CA ASP A 322 -16.99 -41.19 7.56
C ASP A 322 -17.17 -39.72 7.27
N LEU A 323 -18.35 -39.17 7.58
CA LEU A 323 -18.56 -37.76 7.77
C LEU A 323 -18.50 -37.44 9.27
N ASN A 324 -17.56 -36.61 9.66
CA ASN A 324 -17.37 -36.22 11.06
C ASN A 324 -17.79 -34.80 11.29
N ALA A 325 -18.40 -34.54 12.44
CA ALA A 325 -18.71 -33.20 12.94
C ALA A 325 -17.86 -32.87 14.18
N TYR A 326 -17.31 -31.67 14.17
CA TYR A 326 -16.41 -31.20 15.24
C TYR A 326 -16.87 -29.85 15.75
N ASN A 327 -16.56 -29.58 17.01
CA ASN A 327 -16.74 -28.28 17.64
C ASN A 327 -15.66 -27.30 17.13
N VAL A 328 -16.06 -26.13 16.70
CA VAL A 328 -15.15 -25.09 16.18
C VAL A 328 -14.18 -24.60 17.28
N THR A 329 -14.64 -24.50 18.53
CA THR A 329 -13.86 -23.89 19.62
C THR A 329 -12.62 -24.71 20.03
N ASP A 330 -12.76 -26.05 20.07
CA ASP A 330 -11.74 -26.92 20.65
C ASP A 330 -11.43 -28.18 19.83
N GLY A 331 -12.00 -28.30 18.63
CA GLY A 331 -11.82 -29.45 17.76
C GLY A 331 -12.45 -30.76 18.26
N SER A 332 -13.19 -30.74 19.38
CA SER A 332 -13.79 -31.96 19.93
C SER A 332 -14.84 -32.54 18.99
N LYS A 333 -14.81 -33.88 18.84
CA LYS A 333 -15.77 -34.59 17.96
C LYS A 333 -17.16 -34.59 18.57
N LYS A 334 -18.15 -34.08 17.82
CA LYS A 334 -19.58 -34.08 18.21
C LYS A 334 -20.26 -35.38 17.86
N TRP A 335 -20.08 -35.83 16.63
CA TRP A 335 -20.63 -37.07 16.11
C TRP A 335 -19.87 -37.55 14.88
N ASN A 336 -20.11 -38.79 14.48
CA ASN A 336 -19.71 -39.30 13.20
C ASN A 336 -20.89 -40.02 12.50
N PHE A 337 -20.97 -39.91 11.18
CA PHE A 337 -21.89 -40.66 10.35
C PHE A 337 -21.10 -41.59 9.42
N GLY A 338 -21.25 -42.90 9.63
CA GLY A 338 -20.58 -43.94 8.82
C GLY A 338 -21.19 -44.01 7.44
N ILE A 339 -20.38 -43.81 6.40
CA ILE A 339 -20.75 -43.99 5.00
C ILE A 339 -20.28 -45.33 4.52
N THR A 340 -21.08 -46.04 3.73
CA THR A 340 -20.79 -47.44 3.36
C THR A 340 -19.63 -47.61 2.40
N SER A 341 -19.06 -46.53 1.89
CA SER A 341 -17.95 -46.56 0.94
C SER A 341 -17.00 -45.34 1.13
N ILE A 342 -15.81 -45.44 0.57
CA ILE A 342 -14.75 -44.45 0.63
C ILE A 342 -15.23 -43.12 0.02
N THR A 343 -14.90 -41.99 0.68
CA THR A 343 -15.11 -40.63 0.17
C THR A 343 -13.78 -40.04 -0.33
N TYR A 344 -13.32 -40.43 -1.51
CA TYR A 344 -12.16 -39.82 -2.13
C TYR A 344 -12.62 -38.71 -3.08
N GLY A 345 -12.06 -37.51 -2.94
CA GLY A 345 -12.21 -36.45 -3.93
C GLY A 345 -13.43 -35.55 -3.80
N GLY A 346 -14.45 -35.99 -3.06
CA GLY A 346 -15.66 -35.18 -2.81
C GLY A 346 -15.59 -34.42 -1.51
N GLY A 347 -16.19 -33.26 -1.48
CA GLY A 347 -16.44 -32.47 -0.26
C GLY A 347 -17.91 -32.56 0.15
N SER A 348 -18.17 -32.14 1.37
CA SER A 348 -19.54 -31.90 1.84
C SER A 348 -20.03 -30.53 1.40
N THR A 349 -21.35 -30.39 1.33
CA THR A 349 -22.03 -29.11 1.15
C THR A 349 -23.08 -28.97 2.23
N VAL A 350 -23.20 -27.78 2.84
CA VAL A 350 -24.21 -27.48 3.85
C VAL A 350 -25.28 -26.57 3.22
N GLY A 351 -26.48 -27.07 3.17
CA GLY A 351 -27.64 -26.30 2.70
C GLY A 351 -28.11 -25.26 3.73
N PRO A 352 -28.99 -24.32 3.33
CA PRO A 352 -29.48 -23.26 4.22
C PRO A 352 -30.28 -23.77 5.44
N ASP A 353 -30.72 -25.03 5.42
CA ASP A 353 -31.43 -25.71 6.52
C ASP A 353 -30.50 -26.53 7.45
N ASP A 354 -29.17 -26.31 7.37
CA ASP A 354 -28.13 -27.11 8.08
C ASP A 354 -28.16 -28.61 7.70
N VAL A 355 -28.68 -28.97 6.54
CA VAL A 355 -28.56 -30.33 6.00
C VAL A 355 -27.23 -30.46 5.25
N ILE A 356 -26.49 -31.49 5.59
CA ILE A 356 -25.22 -31.81 4.96
C ILE A 356 -25.45 -32.81 3.83
N TYR A 357 -25.00 -32.46 2.63
CA TYR A 357 -25.04 -33.32 1.44
C TYR A 357 -23.64 -33.90 1.18
N GLN A 358 -23.54 -35.23 1.12
CA GLN A 358 -22.29 -35.93 0.92
C GLN A 358 -22.42 -37.01 -0.14
N GLY A 359 -21.62 -36.91 -1.20
CA GLY A 359 -21.47 -37.97 -2.20
C GLY A 359 -20.49 -39.04 -1.74
N ALA A 360 -20.70 -40.29 -2.18
CA ALA A 360 -19.81 -41.42 -1.85
C ALA A 360 -19.59 -42.37 -3.02
N ARG A 361 -18.54 -43.20 -2.91
CA ARG A 361 -18.17 -44.19 -3.95
C ARG A 361 -19.03 -45.45 -3.96
N ASP A 362 -20.17 -45.43 -3.31
CA ASP A 362 -21.24 -46.39 -3.53
C ASP A 362 -22.29 -45.91 -4.53
N GLY A 363 -22.07 -44.76 -5.15
CA GLY A 363 -22.97 -44.13 -6.11
C GLY A 363 -24.13 -43.40 -5.47
N LYS A 364 -24.04 -43.08 -4.19
CA LYS A 364 -25.15 -42.47 -3.44
C LYS A 364 -24.83 -41.09 -2.95
N LEU A 365 -25.85 -40.22 -2.94
CA LEU A 365 -25.87 -38.94 -2.25
C LEU A 365 -26.60 -39.11 -0.92
N TYR A 366 -25.96 -38.76 0.17
CA TYR A 366 -26.54 -38.79 1.50
C TYR A 366 -26.93 -37.37 1.93
N ALA A 367 -28.13 -37.20 2.46
CA ALA A 367 -28.55 -36.00 3.17
C ALA A 367 -28.61 -36.32 4.68
N ILE A 368 -27.84 -35.56 5.46
CA ILE A 368 -27.60 -35.80 6.88
C ILE A 368 -27.96 -34.52 7.61
N ASN A 369 -28.77 -34.60 8.68
CA ASN A 369 -29.09 -33.44 9.46
C ASN A 369 -27.92 -33.06 10.42
N LYS A 370 -27.97 -31.88 11.02
CA LYS A 370 -26.92 -31.36 11.92
C LYS A 370 -26.70 -32.21 13.19
N GLN A 371 -27.60 -33.14 13.51
CA GLN A 371 -27.46 -34.08 14.61
C GLN A 371 -26.75 -35.38 14.20
N GLY A 372 -26.35 -35.52 12.92
CA GLY A 372 -25.67 -36.70 12.41
C GLY A 372 -26.60 -37.85 12.05
N THR A 373 -27.88 -37.61 11.82
CA THR A 373 -28.83 -38.64 11.37
C THR A 373 -29.22 -38.46 9.91
N GLN A 374 -29.38 -39.61 9.21
CA GLN A 374 -29.76 -39.59 7.80
C GLN A 374 -31.18 -39.06 7.64
N LYS A 375 -31.36 -38.08 6.76
CA LYS A 375 -32.65 -37.54 6.34
C LYS A 375 -33.23 -38.35 5.17
N TRP A 376 -32.40 -38.54 4.15
CA TRP A 376 -32.68 -39.38 3.00
C TRP A 376 -31.38 -39.79 2.31
N VAL A 377 -31.49 -40.76 1.38
CA VAL A 377 -30.40 -41.19 0.50
C VAL A 377 -30.95 -41.29 -0.92
N TYR A 378 -30.16 -40.83 -1.90
CA TYR A 378 -30.47 -40.93 -3.31
C TYR A 378 -29.41 -41.85 -3.98
N ASP A 379 -29.85 -42.93 -4.64
CA ASP A 379 -28.99 -43.82 -5.44
C ASP A 379 -29.02 -43.32 -6.89
N THR A 380 -27.85 -42.96 -7.46
CA THR A 380 -27.76 -42.50 -8.85
C THR A 380 -28.08 -43.58 -9.87
N GLY A 381 -27.90 -44.85 -9.48
CA GLY A 381 -28.00 -45.98 -10.40
C GLY A 381 -26.78 -46.11 -11.34
N ALA A 382 -25.75 -45.26 -11.18
CA ALA A 382 -24.55 -45.27 -12.03
C ALA A 382 -23.83 -46.62 -12.00
N THR A 383 -23.30 -47.06 -13.13
CA THR A 383 -22.45 -48.25 -13.25
C THR A 383 -21.10 -47.98 -12.59
N ASN A 384 -20.49 -46.84 -12.87
CA ASN A 384 -19.34 -46.32 -12.16
C ASN A 384 -19.80 -45.64 -10.87
N LYS A 385 -19.62 -46.30 -9.76
CA LYS A 385 -20.10 -45.85 -8.44
C LYS A 385 -19.33 -44.67 -7.86
N ASN A 386 -18.35 -44.09 -8.57
CA ASN A 386 -17.63 -42.92 -8.08
C ASN A 386 -18.52 -41.68 -8.06
N LEU A 387 -18.96 -41.26 -6.89
CA LEU A 387 -19.65 -39.98 -6.66
C LEU A 387 -18.73 -39.11 -5.79
N ASP A 388 -17.58 -38.77 -6.36
CA ASP A 388 -16.56 -37.90 -5.71
C ASP A 388 -16.76 -36.40 -6.03
N CYS A 389 -17.96 -35.99 -6.41
CA CYS A 389 -18.28 -34.59 -6.69
C CYS A 389 -18.52 -33.79 -5.40
N PHE A 390 -18.37 -32.48 -5.49
CA PHE A 390 -18.94 -31.54 -4.53
C PHE A 390 -20.38 -31.27 -4.95
N PRO A 391 -21.36 -31.61 -4.11
CA PRO A 391 -22.74 -31.23 -4.40
C PRO A 391 -22.88 -29.69 -4.47
N ALA A 392 -23.69 -29.19 -5.40
CA ALA A 392 -24.02 -27.76 -5.49
C ALA A 392 -25.49 -27.56 -5.07
N VAL A 393 -25.73 -26.67 -4.11
CA VAL A 393 -27.06 -26.38 -3.59
C VAL A 393 -27.50 -25.01 -4.05
N ILE A 394 -28.68 -24.93 -4.69
CA ILE A 394 -29.26 -23.64 -5.12
C ILE A 394 -29.59 -22.77 -3.91
N SER A 395 -29.58 -21.43 -4.07
CA SER A 395 -29.70 -20.43 -2.99
C SER A 395 -30.94 -20.56 -2.12
N ASP A 396 -32.08 -20.97 -2.70
CA ASP A 396 -33.30 -21.20 -1.95
C ASP A 396 -33.33 -22.56 -1.24
N GLY A 397 -32.27 -23.36 -1.42
CA GLY A 397 -32.11 -24.68 -0.81
C GLY A 397 -33.02 -25.77 -1.37
N SER A 398 -33.75 -25.51 -2.44
CA SER A 398 -34.77 -26.46 -2.95
C SER A 398 -34.20 -27.65 -3.72
N ILE A 399 -33.07 -27.45 -4.42
CA ILE A 399 -32.44 -28.45 -5.29
C ILE A 399 -30.96 -28.58 -4.97
N VAL A 400 -30.46 -29.82 -4.95
CA VAL A 400 -29.05 -30.16 -4.95
C VAL A 400 -28.66 -30.82 -6.26
N TYR A 401 -27.55 -30.37 -6.85
CA TYR A 401 -27.01 -30.91 -8.10
C TYR A 401 -25.76 -31.73 -7.85
N ILE A 402 -25.63 -32.85 -8.53
CA ILE A 402 -24.43 -33.73 -8.49
C ILE A 402 -24.12 -34.24 -9.89
N LEU A 403 -22.85 -34.51 -10.17
CA LEU A 403 -22.40 -35.24 -11.33
C LEU A 403 -21.91 -36.64 -10.89
N ASP A 404 -22.51 -37.68 -11.45
CA ASP A 404 -22.12 -39.06 -11.10
C ASP A 404 -20.93 -39.59 -11.92
N GLY A 405 -20.54 -40.83 -11.61
CA GLY A 405 -19.42 -41.47 -12.24
C GLY A 405 -19.59 -41.89 -13.70
N ASP A 406 -20.80 -41.86 -14.20
CA ASP A 406 -21.16 -42.13 -15.62
C ASP A 406 -21.40 -40.82 -16.41
N ASN A 407 -21.01 -39.65 -15.88
CA ASN A 407 -21.25 -38.31 -16.42
C ASN A 407 -22.75 -37.96 -16.52
N VAL A 408 -23.59 -38.41 -15.61
CA VAL A 408 -24.97 -37.94 -15.53
C VAL A 408 -25.06 -36.84 -14.49
N LEU A 409 -25.56 -35.68 -14.92
CA LEU A 409 -25.94 -34.57 -14.03
C LEU A 409 -27.34 -34.85 -13.48
N HIS A 410 -27.46 -34.86 -12.15
CA HIS A 410 -28.74 -35.06 -11.45
C HIS A 410 -29.16 -33.79 -10.73
N ALA A 411 -30.43 -33.43 -10.81
CA ALA A 411 -31.08 -32.44 -9.96
C ALA A 411 -32.01 -33.17 -8.99
N ILE A 412 -31.82 -32.99 -7.70
CA ILE A 412 -32.46 -33.75 -6.63
C ILE A 412 -33.15 -32.80 -5.67
N ASN A 413 -34.39 -33.06 -5.36
CA ASN A 413 -35.18 -32.29 -4.41
C ASN A 413 -34.65 -32.51 -2.98
N THR A 414 -34.26 -31.43 -2.32
CA THR A 414 -33.64 -31.48 -1.01
C THR A 414 -34.59 -31.88 0.11
N SER A 415 -35.88 -31.66 -0.05
CA SER A 415 -36.89 -31.97 0.98
C SER A 415 -37.06 -33.48 1.20
N ASN A 416 -36.96 -34.30 0.14
CA ASN A 416 -37.29 -35.72 0.17
C ASN A 416 -36.32 -36.63 -0.60
N GLY A 417 -35.31 -36.11 -1.27
CA GLY A 417 -34.34 -36.88 -2.06
C GLY A 417 -34.89 -37.42 -3.38
N SER A 418 -36.02 -36.97 -3.87
CA SER A 418 -36.54 -37.39 -5.16
C SER A 418 -35.82 -36.72 -6.32
N LYS A 419 -35.63 -37.46 -7.41
CA LYS A 419 -35.09 -36.92 -8.65
C LYS A 419 -36.05 -35.92 -9.26
N ASN A 420 -35.59 -34.70 -9.56
CA ASN A 420 -36.29 -33.70 -10.32
C ASN A 420 -36.07 -33.95 -11.81
N TRP A 421 -34.84 -33.96 -12.25
CA TRP A 421 -34.43 -34.31 -13.60
C TRP A 421 -32.99 -34.86 -13.63
N SER A 422 -32.57 -35.40 -14.78
CA SER A 422 -31.17 -35.79 -15.01
C SER A 422 -30.80 -35.62 -16.49
N GLN A 423 -29.52 -35.31 -16.77
CA GLN A 423 -28.97 -35.11 -18.11
C GLN A 423 -27.69 -35.93 -18.29
N ASN A 424 -27.63 -36.70 -19.38
CA ASN A 424 -26.41 -37.43 -19.78
C ASN A 424 -25.48 -36.49 -20.52
N LEU A 425 -24.21 -36.41 -20.07
CA LEU A 425 -23.19 -35.53 -20.65
C LEU A 425 -22.23 -36.32 -21.52
N GLU A 426 -21.90 -35.79 -22.70
CA GLU A 426 -20.86 -36.32 -23.56
C GLU A 426 -19.46 -36.03 -23.00
N GLY A 427 -18.48 -36.84 -23.37
CA GLY A 427 -17.07 -36.65 -23.05
C GLY A 427 -16.50 -37.73 -22.16
N THR A 428 -15.20 -37.65 -21.92
CA THR A 428 -14.52 -38.60 -21.05
C THR A 428 -14.96 -38.40 -19.60
N VAL A 429 -15.23 -39.49 -18.92
CA VAL A 429 -15.68 -39.51 -17.52
C VAL A 429 -14.70 -38.76 -16.62
N ASN A 430 -15.23 -37.85 -15.84
CA ASN A 430 -14.49 -37.15 -14.78
C ASN A 430 -14.78 -37.84 -13.44
N LYS A 431 -13.74 -38.27 -12.73
CA LYS A 431 -13.92 -39.00 -11.47
C LYS A 431 -14.43 -38.17 -10.31
N ALA A 432 -14.32 -36.84 -10.41
CA ALA A 432 -14.76 -35.89 -9.37
C ALA A 432 -15.18 -34.59 -10.03
N GLY A 433 -16.29 -34.65 -10.77
CA GLY A 433 -16.77 -33.52 -11.56
C GLY A 433 -17.12 -32.30 -10.71
N ALA A 434 -16.76 -31.13 -11.20
CA ALA A 434 -17.18 -29.88 -10.61
C ALA A 434 -18.61 -29.54 -11.05
N VAL A 435 -19.42 -29.07 -10.10
CA VAL A 435 -20.70 -28.40 -10.35
C VAL A 435 -20.65 -27.04 -9.67
N ALA A 436 -21.10 -26.00 -10.35
CA ALA A 436 -21.21 -24.65 -9.79
C ALA A 436 -22.49 -23.97 -10.26
N ILE A 437 -22.97 -23.01 -9.49
CA ILE A 437 -24.20 -22.29 -9.78
C ILE A 437 -23.91 -20.79 -9.72
N ASP A 438 -24.32 -20.04 -10.75
CA ASP A 438 -24.21 -18.58 -10.70
C ASP A 438 -25.42 -17.93 -10.00
N LYS A 439 -25.34 -16.62 -9.80
CA LYS A 439 -26.40 -15.82 -9.16
C LYS A 439 -27.74 -15.83 -9.93
N ASP A 440 -27.71 -16.15 -11.22
CA ASP A 440 -28.91 -16.26 -12.08
C ASP A 440 -29.50 -17.69 -12.08
N GLY A 441 -28.88 -18.61 -11.32
CA GLY A 441 -29.28 -20.00 -11.15
C GLY A 441 -28.88 -20.91 -12.31
N ARG A 442 -27.95 -20.50 -13.18
CA ARG A 442 -27.38 -21.39 -14.21
C ARG A 442 -26.42 -22.38 -13.57
N ILE A 443 -26.52 -23.62 -14.01
CA ILE A 443 -25.71 -24.74 -13.50
C ILE A 443 -24.56 -24.99 -14.47
N TYR A 444 -23.32 -24.91 -13.98
CA TYR A 444 -22.14 -25.26 -14.75
C TYR A 444 -21.60 -26.59 -14.29
N VAL A 445 -21.28 -27.48 -15.26
CA VAL A 445 -20.74 -28.79 -14.96
C VAL A 445 -19.63 -29.15 -15.94
N GLY A 446 -18.57 -29.78 -15.45
CA GLY A 446 -17.39 -30.13 -16.23
C GLY A 446 -17.17 -31.63 -16.35
N THR A 447 -16.97 -32.11 -17.58
CA THR A 447 -16.36 -33.41 -17.88
C THR A 447 -14.87 -33.20 -18.21
N ARG A 448 -14.10 -34.26 -18.46
CA ARG A 448 -12.69 -34.12 -18.92
C ARG A 448 -12.55 -33.55 -20.34
N SER A 449 -13.66 -33.39 -21.07
CA SER A 449 -13.65 -32.93 -22.47
C SER A 449 -14.40 -31.62 -22.69
N TYR A 450 -15.42 -31.37 -21.88
CA TYR A 450 -16.35 -30.26 -22.11
C TYR A 450 -16.79 -29.62 -20.79
N ILE A 451 -17.14 -28.36 -20.87
CA ILE A 451 -17.88 -27.61 -19.85
C ILE A 451 -19.26 -27.29 -20.42
N TYR A 452 -20.30 -27.53 -19.64
CA TYR A 452 -21.68 -27.30 -19.98
C TYR A 452 -22.32 -26.25 -19.07
N ALA A 453 -23.28 -25.54 -19.59
CA ALA A 453 -24.24 -24.75 -18.81
C ALA A 453 -25.65 -25.24 -19.03
N PHE A 454 -26.43 -25.31 -17.95
CA PHE A 454 -27.82 -25.70 -17.93
C PHE A 454 -28.70 -24.66 -17.25
N SER A 455 -29.98 -24.58 -17.63
CA SER A 455 -30.98 -23.91 -16.83
C SER A 455 -31.40 -24.75 -15.61
N GLN A 456 -32.15 -24.18 -14.68
CA GLN A 456 -32.67 -24.89 -13.51
C GLN A 456 -33.65 -26.03 -13.90
N GLU A 457 -34.30 -25.92 -15.05
CA GLU A 457 -35.19 -26.93 -15.63
C GLU A 457 -34.45 -28.07 -16.35
N GLY A 458 -33.11 -27.95 -16.46
CA GLY A 458 -32.24 -28.95 -17.09
C GLY A 458 -32.07 -28.75 -18.60
N GLU A 459 -32.42 -27.60 -19.18
CA GLU A 459 -32.14 -27.28 -20.57
C GLU A 459 -30.66 -26.90 -20.76
N GLN A 460 -29.98 -27.52 -21.74
CA GLN A 460 -28.62 -27.15 -22.08
C GLN A 460 -28.61 -25.78 -22.77
N LEU A 461 -27.95 -24.81 -22.12
CA LEU A 461 -27.80 -23.45 -22.64
C LEU A 461 -26.64 -23.36 -23.64
N TRP A 462 -25.49 -23.95 -23.27
CA TRP A 462 -24.31 -24.01 -24.12
C TRP A 462 -23.34 -25.14 -23.71
N ARG A 463 -22.36 -25.42 -24.57
CA ARG A 463 -21.26 -26.33 -24.34
C ARG A 463 -19.96 -25.74 -24.87
N ALA A 464 -18.91 -25.73 -24.09
CA ALA A 464 -17.57 -25.30 -24.47
C ALA A 464 -16.58 -26.46 -24.53
N SER A 465 -15.71 -26.48 -25.53
CA SER A 465 -14.58 -27.43 -25.61
C SER A 465 -13.45 -26.97 -24.69
N ALA A 466 -13.51 -27.36 -23.44
CA ALA A 466 -12.50 -27.11 -22.43
C ALA A 466 -12.45 -28.27 -21.44
N THR A 467 -11.26 -28.65 -21.02
CA THR A 467 -11.07 -29.73 -20.06
C THR A 467 -11.21 -29.24 -18.63
N VAL A 468 -11.58 -30.12 -17.71
CA VAL A 468 -11.56 -29.85 -16.27
C VAL A 468 -10.74 -30.91 -15.57
N THR A 469 -9.95 -30.54 -14.55
CA THR A 469 -9.18 -31.50 -13.77
C THR A 469 -10.07 -32.48 -13.02
N GLU A 470 -9.54 -33.69 -12.69
CA GLU A 470 -10.30 -34.77 -12.01
C GLU A 470 -10.94 -34.32 -10.69
N ILE A 471 -10.34 -33.37 -10.00
CA ILE A 471 -10.81 -32.81 -8.72
C ILE A 471 -11.00 -31.30 -8.88
N GLY A 472 -11.28 -30.90 -10.13
CA GLY A 472 -11.46 -29.49 -10.48
C GLY A 472 -12.66 -28.89 -9.79
N SER A 473 -12.52 -27.65 -9.42
CA SER A 473 -13.65 -26.78 -9.10
C SER A 473 -13.69 -25.65 -10.09
N PHE A 474 -14.84 -25.01 -10.15
CA PHE A 474 -15.01 -23.75 -10.82
C PHE A 474 -14.83 -22.62 -9.82
N ALA A 475 -14.59 -21.42 -10.35
CA ALA A 475 -14.86 -20.17 -9.68
C ALA A 475 -15.68 -19.29 -10.63
N ILE A 476 -16.53 -18.45 -10.06
CA ILE A 476 -17.38 -17.55 -10.84
C ILE A 476 -17.15 -16.13 -10.34
N ASP A 477 -17.04 -15.20 -11.28
CA ASP A 477 -17.04 -13.77 -11.00
C ASP A 477 -17.81 -13.03 -12.08
N GLY A 478 -18.95 -12.48 -11.71
CA GLY A 478 -19.87 -11.79 -12.63
C GLY A 478 -20.22 -12.64 -13.85
N SER A 479 -19.76 -12.25 -15.03
CA SER A 479 -19.99 -12.94 -16.30
C SER A 479 -18.88 -13.90 -16.71
N THR A 480 -18.01 -14.30 -15.78
CA THR A 480 -16.86 -15.17 -16.08
C THR A 480 -16.88 -16.42 -15.21
N LEU A 481 -16.80 -17.56 -15.86
CA LEU A 481 -16.55 -18.87 -15.26
C LEU A 481 -15.06 -19.20 -15.45
N TYR A 482 -14.37 -19.50 -14.39
CA TYR A 482 -12.98 -19.95 -14.39
C TYR A 482 -12.92 -21.45 -14.12
N ALA A 483 -12.16 -22.18 -14.94
CA ALA A 483 -11.97 -23.62 -14.78
C ALA A 483 -10.50 -24.01 -14.84
N ALA A 484 -10.07 -24.80 -13.87
CA ALA A 484 -8.74 -25.40 -13.85
C ALA A 484 -8.68 -26.59 -14.80
N GLN A 485 -7.64 -26.61 -15.65
CA GLN A 485 -7.48 -27.60 -16.74
C GLN A 485 -6.34 -28.57 -16.47
N ILE A 486 -6.36 -29.72 -17.19
CA ILE A 486 -5.34 -30.78 -17.12
C ILE A 486 -4.18 -30.52 -18.10
N SER A 487 -3.08 -31.24 -17.90
CA SER A 487 -1.98 -31.41 -18.87
C SER A 487 -1.32 -30.14 -19.37
N GLY A 488 -1.18 -29.14 -18.48
CA GLY A 488 -0.48 -27.88 -18.81
C GLY A 488 -1.37 -26.80 -19.44
N ALA A 489 -2.66 -27.08 -19.68
CA ALA A 489 -3.58 -26.07 -20.20
C ALA A 489 -3.91 -24.97 -19.17
N GLY A 490 -3.67 -25.22 -17.89
CA GLY A 490 -3.70 -24.22 -16.81
C GLY A 490 -5.10 -23.73 -16.45
N LEU A 491 -5.38 -22.43 -16.58
CA LEU A 491 -6.67 -21.83 -16.25
C LEU A 491 -7.34 -21.32 -17.51
N VAL A 492 -8.64 -21.61 -17.69
CA VAL A 492 -9.48 -21.03 -18.75
C VAL A 492 -10.56 -20.14 -18.16
N ALA A 493 -10.79 -18.99 -18.77
CA ALA A 493 -11.90 -18.10 -18.50
C ALA A 493 -12.94 -18.20 -19.61
N ILE A 494 -14.20 -18.40 -19.24
CA ILE A 494 -15.32 -18.64 -20.15
C ILE A 494 -16.43 -17.63 -19.87
N ASN A 495 -17.05 -17.11 -20.92
CA ASN A 495 -18.22 -16.25 -20.80
C ASN A 495 -19.43 -17.09 -20.35
N THR A 496 -20.04 -16.72 -19.23
CA THR A 496 -21.20 -17.44 -18.67
C THR A 496 -22.45 -17.39 -19.56
N ALA A 497 -22.58 -16.41 -20.45
CA ALA A 497 -23.74 -16.22 -21.27
C ALA A 497 -23.82 -17.19 -22.47
N ASP A 498 -22.65 -17.50 -23.09
CA ASP A 498 -22.59 -18.22 -24.36
C ASP A 498 -21.52 -19.32 -24.44
N GLY A 499 -20.73 -19.51 -23.40
CA GLY A 499 -19.65 -20.51 -23.35
C GLY A 499 -18.43 -20.17 -24.18
N SER A 500 -18.30 -18.95 -24.71
CA SER A 500 -17.11 -18.53 -25.45
C SER A 500 -15.90 -18.40 -24.53
N ILE A 501 -14.72 -18.86 -25.00
CA ILE A 501 -13.47 -18.72 -24.26
C ILE A 501 -13.01 -17.27 -24.35
N LYS A 502 -12.84 -16.61 -23.20
CA LYS A 502 -12.31 -15.27 -23.10
C LYS A 502 -10.79 -15.27 -23.23
N TRP A 503 -10.13 -16.14 -22.46
CA TRP A 503 -8.67 -16.33 -22.47
C TRP A 503 -8.28 -17.66 -21.78
N THR A 504 -7.01 -18.03 -21.95
CA THR A 504 -6.41 -19.19 -21.28
C THR A 504 -4.99 -18.82 -20.81
N VAL A 505 -4.65 -19.21 -19.60
CA VAL A 505 -3.29 -19.05 -19.03
C VAL A 505 -2.69 -20.43 -18.80
N PRO A 506 -1.58 -20.79 -19.48
CA PRO A 506 -0.96 -22.08 -19.32
C PRO A 506 -0.29 -22.26 -17.96
N ALA A 507 -0.20 -23.50 -17.49
CA ALA A 507 0.48 -23.90 -16.26
C ALA A 507 1.45 -25.07 -16.51
N ASN A 508 2.24 -25.43 -15.51
CA ASN A 508 3.14 -26.58 -15.61
C ASN A 508 2.49 -27.83 -14.97
N GLY A 509 1.73 -28.58 -15.76
CA GLY A 509 0.96 -29.74 -15.32
C GLY A 509 -0.50 -29.44 -15.04
N ASP A 510 -1.12 -30.19 -14.14
CA ASP A 510 -2.53 -30.01 -13.79
C ASP A 510 -2.70 -28.76 -12.90
N ALA A 511 -3.66 -27.91 -13.23
CA ALA A 511 -4.07 -26.82 -12.38
C ALA A 511 -5.18 -27.26 -11.40
N TYR A 512 -5.30 -26.59 -10.27
CA TYR A 512 -6.32 -26.86 -9.26
C TYR A 512 -7.03 -25.61 -8.80
N ALA A 513 -8.28 -25.80 -8.44
CA ALA A 513 -9.21 -24.92 -7.74
C ALA A 513 -8.93 -23.41 -7.83
N PRO A 514 -9.45 -22.73 -8.86
CA PRO A 514 -9.38 -21.30 -8.90
C PRO A 514 -10.18 -20.66 -7.76
N VAL A 515 -9.67 -19.58 -7.21
CA VAL A 515 -10.37 -18.68 -6.28
C VAL A 515 -10.26 -17.25 -6.79
N VAL A 516 -11.22 -16.41 -6.45
CA VAL A 516 -11.28 -15.00 -6.89
C VAL A 516 -11.17 -14.10 -5.68
N GLY A 517 -10.28 -13.11 -5.74
CA GLY A 517 -10.08 -12.12 -4.68
C GLY A 517 -10.84 -10.82 -4.94
N LYS A 518 -11.02 -10.00 -3.90
CA LYS A 518 -11.64 -8.65 -3.98
C LYS A 518 -10.99 -7.73 -4.99
N ASN A 519 -9.70 -7.92 -5.25
CA ASN A 519 -8.96 -7.15 -6.25
C ASN A 519 -9.27 -7.56 -7.70
N GLY A 520 -10.19 -8.53 -7.90
CA GLY A 520 -10.57 -9.06 -9.21
C GLY A 520 -9.55 -10.00 -9.83
N ASN A 521 -8.49 -10.36 -9.11
CA ASN A 521 -7.52 -11.35 -9.53
C ASN A 521 -8.03 -12.77 -9.25
N VAL A 522 -7.67 -13.69 -10.13
CA VAL A 522 -7.93 -15.12 -9.98
C VAL A 522 -6.63 -15.80 -9.57
N TYR A 523 -6.71 -16.60 -8.53
CA TYR A 523 -5.58 -17.36 -8.01
C TYR A 523 -5.80 -18.84 -8.26
N PHE A 524 -4.77 -19.52 -8.74
CA PHE A 524 -4.79 -20.95 -8.93
C PHE A 524 -3.39 -21.55 -8.72
N VAL A 525 -3.33 -22.83 -8.40
CA VAL A 525 -2.06 -23.54 -8.20
C VAL A 525 -1.81 -24.54 -9.32
N ASP A 526 -0.54 -24.81 -9.62
CA ASP A 526 -0.14 -25.87 -10.50
C ASP A 526 0.65 -26.97 -9.77
N LYS A 527 0.45 -28.21 -10.20
CA LYS A 527 1.12 -29.39 -9.63
C LYS A 527 2.59 -29.45 -10.01
N GLY A 528 2.92 -29.21 -11.28
CA GLY A 528 4.25 -29.40 -11.83
C GLY A 528 5.20 -28.25 -11.56
N GLY A 529 4.69 -27.02 -11.57
CA GLY A 529 5.47 -25.80 -11.32
C GLY A 529 5.60 -25.43 -9.86
N LYS A 530 4.93 -26.15 -8.97
CA LYS A 530 4.96 -25.90 -7.51
C LYS A 530 4.61 -24.46 -7.13
N SER A 531 3.67 -23.88 -7.85
CA SER A 531 3.47 -22.44 -7.80
C SER A 531 2.00 -22.06 -7.65
N LEU A 532 1.79 -20.95 -6.92
CA LEU A 532 0.56 -20.19 -6.91
C LEU A 532 0.69 -19.06 -7.95
N TYR A 533 -0.32 -18.90 -8.78
CA TYR A 533 -0.42 -17.85 -9.80
C TYR A 533 -1.49 -16.84 -9.41
N ALA A 534 -1.22 -15.58 -9.63
CA ALA A 534 -2.22 -14.51 -9.64
C ALA A 534 -2.37 -13.97 -11.06
N VAL A 535 -3.59 -14.00 -11.56
CA VAL A 535 -3.93 -13.58 -12.91
C VAL A 535 -5.09 -12.59 -12.84
N ASN A 536 -4.99 -11.47 -13.54
CA ASN A 536 -6.08 -10.50 -13.56
C ASN A 536 -7.26 -10.95 -14.45
N SER A 537 -8.36 -10.21 -14.44
CA SER A 537 -9.57 -10.51 -15.18
C SER A 537 -9.37 -10.56 -16.70
N GLN A 538 -8.28 -10.04 -17.25
CA GLN A 538 -7.90 -10.08 -18.66
C GLN A 538 -6.98 -11.26 -19.02
N GLY A 539 -6.60 -12.10 -18.06
CA GLY A 539 -5.70 -13.23 -18.28
C GLY A 539 -4.21 -12.86 -18.25
N VAL A 540 -3.85 -11.69 -17.71
CA VAL A 540 -2.46 -11.28 -17.56
C VAL A 540 -1.93 -11.73 -16.21
N LEU A 541 -0.75 -12.36 -16.22
CA LEU A 541 -0.06 -12.77 -15.00
C LEU A 541 0.44 -11.53 -14.25
N GLU A 542 -0.06 -11.34 -13.02
CA GLU A 542 0.37 -10.26 -12.13
C GLU A 542 1.62 -10.68 -11.35
N TRP A 543 1.56 -11.84 -10.73
CA TRP A 543 2.69 -12.42 -10.00
C TRP A 543 2.57 -13.94 -9.89
N LYS A 544 3.67 -14.56 -9.48
CA LYS A 544 3.79 -16.00 -9.26
C LYS A 544 4.64 -16.26 -8.03
N PHE A 545 4.11 -17.03 -7.09
CA PHE A 545 4.82 -17.48 -5.89
C PHE A 545 5.26 -18.94 -6.04
N ASN A 546 6.51 -19.27 -5.73
CA ASN A 546 7.04 -20.63 -5.75
C ASN A 546 7.11 -21.20 -4.34
N ALA A 547 6.31 -22.22 -4.06
CA ALA A 547 6.24 -22.88 -2.75
C ALA A 547 7.40 -23.87 -2.47
N GLY A 548 8.29 -24.11 -3.44
CA GLY A 548 9.41 -25.06 -3.27
C GLY A 548 9.00 -26.53 -3.34
N ALA A 549 7.81 -26.91 -2.89
CA ALA A 549 7.27 -28.26 -2.87
C ALA A 549 6.04 -28.43 -3.77
N ALA A 550 5.64 -29.66 -4.06
CA ALA A 550 4.51 -29.94 -4.93
C ALA A 550 3.18 -29.52 -4.30
N LEU A 551 2.32 -28.84 -5.08
CA LEU A 551 0.99 -28.40 -4.70
C LEU A 551 -0.08 -29.41 -5.19
N THR A 552 0.05 -30.66 -4.78
CA THR A 552 -0.84 -31.74 -5.21
C THR A 552 -2.15 -31.70 -4.43
N TYR A 553 -3.27 -31.56 -5.13
CA TYR A 553 -4.61 -31.40 -4.53
C TYR A 553 -4.69 -30.25 -3.52
N CYS A 554 -3.90 -29.22 -3.78
CA CYS A 554 -3.92 -28.01 -3.00
C CYS A 554 -5.08 -27.11 -3.46
N PHE A 555 -5.85 -26.61 -2.52
CA PHE A 555 -6.98 -25.71 -2.77
C PHE A 555 -6.79 -24.47 -1.91
N PRO A 556 -6.39 -23.36 -2.53
CA PRO A 556 -6.15 -22.12 -1.78
C PRO A 556 -7.44 -21.54 -1.22
N VAL A 557 -7.33 -20.75 -0.16
CA VAL A 557 -8.43 -20.01 0.47
C VAL A 557 -8.01 -18.58 0.78
N LEU A 558 -8.94 -17.64 0.64
CA LEU A 558 -8.75 -16.20 0.87
C LEU A 558 -9.44 -15.77 2.16
N ASP A 559 -8.79 -14.85 2.87
CA ASP A 559 -9.43 -14.11 3.95
C ASP A 559 -9.88 -12.70 3.51
N GLU A 560 -10.65 -12.03 4.37
CA GLU A 560 -11.17 -10.69 4.13
C GLU A 560 -10.11 -9.58 4.08
N LYS A 561 -8.88 -9.83 4.57
CA LYS A 561 -7.73 -8.92 4.50
C LYS A 561 -6.91 -9.07 3.22
N GLY A 562 -7.21 -10.10 2.40
CA GLY A 562 -6.51 -10.36 1.15
C GLY A 562 -5.25 -11.20 1.33
N ILE A 563 -5.18 -12.03 2.36
CA ILE A 563 -4.17 -13.08 2.47
C ILE A 563 -4.71 -14.37 1.88
N ILE A 564 -3.90 -15.03 1.05
CA ILE A 564 -4.22 -16.33 0.47
C ILE A 564 -3.41 -17.41 1.17
N TYR A 565 -4.11 -18.45 1.65
CA TYR A 565 -3.52 -19.59 2.35
C TYR A 565 -3.57 -20.83 1.48
N PHE A 566 -2.49 -21.60 1.48
CA PHE A 566 -2.42 -22.88 0.78
C PHE A 566 -1.36 -23.80 1.40
N GLY A 567 -1.52 -25.10 1.22
CA GLY A 567 -0.64 -26.10 1.78
C GLY A 567 0.14 -26.87 0.73
N ALA A 568 1.35 -27.29 1.07
CA ALA A 568 2.23 -28.02 0.18
C ALA A 568 2.48 -29.47 0.64
N SER A 569 3.04 -30.29 -0.26
CA SER A 569 3.28 -31.71 0.00
C SER A 569 4.43 -32.01 0.98
N ASP A 570 5.18 -31.01 1.39
CA ASP A 570 6.17 -31.05 2.47
C ASP A 570 5.57 -30.72 3.85
N GLY A 571 4.30 -30.38 3.89
CA GLY A 571 3.58 -30.03 5.12
C GLY A 571 3.65 -28.56 5.50
N VAL A 572 4.22 -27.70 4.64
CA VAL A 572 4.26 -26.26 4.87
C VAL A 572 2.91 -25.65 4.51
N ILE A 573 2.40 -24.82 5.41
CA ILE A 573 1.30 -23.89 5.18
C ILE A 573 1.91 -22.55 4.81
N HIS A 574 1.51 -22.00 3.68
CA HIS A 574 1.95 -20.70 3.19
C HIS A 574 0.83 -19.69 3.32
N ALA A 575 1.17 -18.48 3.73
CA ALA A 575 0.30 -17.29 3.73
C ALA A 575 0.97 -16.22 2.87
N VAL A 576 0.31 -15.80 1.79
CA VAL A 576 0.84 -14.87 0.80
C VAL A 576 -0.09 -13.67 0.68
N ASP A 577 0.47 -12.46 0.69
CA ASP A 577 -0.29 -11.23 0.45
C ASP A 577 -0.67 -11.14 -1.04
N THR A 578 -1.96 -11.01 -1.31
CA THR A 578 -2.49 -11.01 -2.69
C THR A 578 -2.15 -9.75 -3.48
N SER A 579 -1.79 -8.66 -2.82
CA SER A 579 -1.42 -7.40 -3.47
C SER A 579 0.02 -7.37 -3.94
N THR A 580 0.92 -8.06 -3.22
CA THR A 580 2.36 -8.06 -3.50
C THR A 580 2.87 -9.39 -4.06
N GLY A 581 2.19 -10.51 -3.76
CA GLY A 581 2.68 -11.86 -4.04
C GLY A 581 3.80 -12.32 -3.10
N GLU A 582 4.06 -11.58 -2.03
CA GLU A 582 5.08 -11.91 -1.03
C GLU A 582 4.51 -12.78 0.09
N GLU A 583 5.34 -13.67 0.63
CA GLU A 583 4.98 -14.50 1.77
C GLU A 583 5.00 -13.68 3.05
N VAL A 584 3.85 -13.64 3.75
CA VAL A 584 3.74 -12.96 5.05
C VAL A 584 4.15 -13.85 6.21
N TRP A 585 3.85 -15.13 6.12
CA TRP A 585 4.35 -16.15 7.03
C TRP A 585 4.22 -17.56 6.40
N ASN A 586 4.98 -18.49 6.93
CA ASN A 586 4.78 -19.91 6.69
C ASN A 586 4.99 -20.70 7.98
N MET A 587 4.36 -21.84 8.10
CA MET A 587 4.58 -22.75 9.23
C MET A 587 4.44 -24.20 8.85
N THR A 588 5.12 -25.05 9.61
CA THR A 588 4.92 -26.50 9.61
C THR A 588 4.38 -26.92 10.96
N THR A 589 3.51 -27.92 10.96
CA THR A 589 3.07 -28.56 12.20
C THR A 589 4.05 -29.68 12.61
N ASP A 590 3.85 -30.25 13.80
CA ASP A 590 4.67 -31.33 14.32
C ASP A 590 4.46 -32.68 13.61
N ALA A 591 3.57 -32.77 12.62
CA ALA A 591 3.35 -33.96 11.82
C ALA A 591 4.65 -34.42 11.12
N THR A 592 4.94 -35.71 11.15
CA THR A 592 6.18 -36.28 10.60
C THR A 592 5.94 -37.25 9.44
N GLY A 593 6.95 -37.44 8.60
CA GLY A 593 6.94 -38.39 7.48
C GLY A 593 5.90 -38.00 6.40
N ASP A 594 5.33 -39.03 5.74
CA ASP A 594 4.29 -38.83 4.72
C ASP A 594 2.98 -38.29 5.31
N ASN A 595 2.78 -38.40 6.62
CA ASN A 595 1.59 -37.94 7.31
C ASN A 595 1.47 -36.41 7.36
N LYS A 596 2.58 -35.67 7.18
CA LYS A 596 2.61 -34.21 7.17
C LYS A 596 2.10 -33.58 5.87
N LYS A 597 1.91 -34.34 4.80
CA LYS A 597 1.47 -33.79 3.51
C LYS A 597 0.10 -33.14 3.62
N ILE A 598 0.00 -31.95 3.11
CA ILE A 598 -1.29 -31.25 2.94
C ILE A 598 -1.77 -31.55 1.53
N MET A 599 -2.80 -32.37 1.43
CA MET A 599 -3.45 -32.79 0.17
C MET A 599 -4.96 -32.63 0.28
N ALA A 600 -5.42 -31.63 1.03
CA ALA A 600 -6.81 -31.32 1.30
C ALA A 600 -7.05 -29.83 1.13
N GLY A 601 -8.30 -29.45 0.99
CA GLY A 601 -8.67 -28.04 1.03
C GLY A 601 -8.51 -27.49 2.44
N MET A 602 -8.21 -26.22 2.50
CA MET A 602 -8.25 -25.39 3.70
C MET A 602 -9.52 -24.55 3.71
N THR A 603 -9.93 -24.10 4.88
CA THR A 603 -11.05 -23.17 5.00
C THR A 603 -10.77 -22.19 6.14
N VAL A 604 -10.92 -20.89 5.89
CA VAL A 604 -10.96 -19.88 6.94
C VAL A 604 -12.35 -19.92 7.56
N GLY A 605 -12.42 -20.21 8.85
CA GLY A 605 -13.68 -20.29 9.59
C GLY A 605 -14.23 -18.91 9.98
N PRO A 606 -15.51 -18.84 10.37
CA PRO A 606 -16.14 -17.61 10.85
C PRO A 606 -15.55 -17.10 12.18
N ASP A 607 -14.82 -17.95 12.87
CA ASP A 607 -14.07 -17.65 14.10
C ASP A 607 -12.66 -17.09 13.84
N LYS A 608 -12.35 -16.75 12.58
CA LYS A 608 -11.05 -16.20 12.13
C LYS A 608 -9.87 -17.17 12.29
N ASN A 609 -10.14 -18.46 12.22
CA ASN A 609 -9.13 -19.50 12.23
C ASN A 609 -9.06 -20.22 10.88
N LEU A 610 -7.85 -20.60 10.46
CA LEU A 610 -7.60 -21.46 9.32
C LEU A 610 -7.65 -22.91 9.76
N TYR A 611 -8.48 -23.71 9.12
CA TYR A 611 -8.63 -25.13 9.35
C TYR A 611 -7.89 -25.93 8.28
N VAL A 612 -6.92 -26.72 8.69
CA VAL A 612 -6.02 -27.45 7.78
C VAL A 612 -6.06 -28.95 8.08
N GLY A 613 -6.37 -29.75 7.06
CA GLY A 613 -6.33 -31.19 7.16
C GLY A 613 -5.04 -31.79 6.59
N TYR A 614 -4.41 -32.69 7.34
CA TYR A 614 -3.23 -33.44 6.91
C TYR A 614 -3.59 -34.85 6.47
N ILE A 615 -2.84 -35.42 5.51
CA ILE A 615 -3.12 -36.75 4.99
C ILE A 615 -3.06 -37.80 6.10
N GLY A 616 -2.28 -37.58 7.16
CA GLY A 616 -2.19 -38.47 8.33
C GLY A 616 -3.44 -38.51 9.21
N GLY A 617 -4.44 -37.66 8.91
CA GLY A 617 -5.69 -37.61 9.64
C GLY A 617 -5.77 -36.53 10.71
N ASN A 618 -4.77 -35.72 10.85
CA ASN A 618 -4.79 -34.60 11.77
C ASN A 618 -5.49 -33.41 11.11
N VAL A 619 -6.32 -32.69 11.87
CA VAL A 619 -6.86 -31.39 11.52
C VAL A 619 -6.44 -30.41 12.61
N VAL A 620 -5.96 -29.24 12.18
CA VAL A 620 -5.49 -28.17 13.07
C VAL A 620 -6.27 -26.91 12.83
N ALA A 621 -6.40 -26.07 13.86
CA ALA A 621 -6.90 -24.70 13.75
C ALA A 621 -5.77 -23.72 14.09
N ILE A 622 -5.61 -22.72 13.25
CA ILE A 622 -4.54 -21.72 13.32
C ILE A 622 -5.19 -20.33 13.22
N PRO A 623 -4.94 -19.41 14.15
CA PRO A 623 -5.51 -18.07 14.10
C PRO A 623 -4.93 -17.30 12.92
N VAL A 624 -5.80 -16.68 12.11
CA VAL A 624 -5.42 -15.84 10.97
C VAL A 624 -5.89 -14.40 11.12
N PHE A 625 -6.64 -14.11 12.20
CA PHE A 625 -7.07 -12.77 12.63
C PHE A 625 -7.92 -12.02 11.59
N ALA A 626 -8.44 -12.72 10.63
CA ALA A 626 -9.34 -12.22 9.60
C ALA A 626 -10.40 -13.28 9.30
N GLY A 627 -11.61 -12.84 9.04
CA GLY A 627 -12.70 -13.73 8.63
C GLY A 627 -12.54 -14.24 7.21
N PRO A 628 -13.37 -15.22 6.80
CA PRO A 628 -13.37 -15.67 5.42
C PRO A 628 -13.80 -14.53 4.49
N GLU A 629 -13.19 -14.47 3.30
CA GLU A 629 -13.69 -13.60 2.24
C GLU A 629 -15.05 -14.11 1.77
N THR A 630 -16.07 -13.26 1.81
CA THR A 630 -17.48 -13.66 1.54
C THR A 630 -18.09 -12.98 0.32
N SER A 631 -17.43 -11.99 -0.25
CA SER A 631 -17.94 -11.23 -1.40
C SER A 631 -17.53 -11.80 -2.76
N THR A 632 -16.70 -12.85 -2.75
CA THR A 632 -16.12 -13.46 -3.95
C THR A 632 -16.13 -14.99 -3.83
N TRP A 633 -15.66 -15.68 -4.87
CA TRP A 633 -15.43 -17.12 -4.83
C TRP A 633 -14.10 -17.42 -4.12
N SER A 634 -14.09 -17.37 -2.81
CA SER A 634 -12.87 -17.28 -1.99
C SER A 634 -12.26 -18.62 -1.57
N CYS A 635 -12.97 -19.70 -1.75
CA CYS A 635 -12.47 -21.05 -1.42
C CYS A 635 -13.07 -22.11 -2.36
N ARG A 636 -12.58 -23.33 -2.27
CA ARG A 636 -13.19 -24.47 -2.96
C ARG A 636 -14.62 -24.67 -2.46
N GLY A 637 -15.58 -24.71 -3.37
CA GLY A 637 -17.00 -24.73 -3.03
C GLY A 637 -17.63 -23.34 -2.92
N GLY A 638 -16.91 -22.28 -3.27
CA GLY A 638 -17.38 -20.90 -3.36
C GLY A 638 -17.43 -20.17 -2.04
N ASN A 639 -17.87 -20.82 -0.98
CA ASN A 639 -18.00 -20.26 0.36
C ASN A 639 -17.72 -21.30 1.45
N ILE A 640 -17.72 -20.89 2.71
CA ILE A 640 -17.43 -21.74 3.86
C ILE A 640 -18.42 -22.91 4.08
N HIS A 641 -19.60 -22.86 3.48
CA HIS A 641 -20.60 -23.92 3.52
C HIS A 641 -20.44 -24.88 2.34
N GLY A 642 -19.55 -24.61 1.40
CA GLY A 642 -19.29 -25.43 0.21
C GLY A 642 -20.47 -25.53 -0.76
N THR A 643 -21.32 -24.51 -0.82
CA THR A 643 -22.57 -24.58 -1.62
C THR A 643 -22.32 -24.60 -3.13
N ASN A 644 -21.08 -24.31 -3.59
CA ASN A 644 -20.72 -24.14 -5.01
C ASN A 644 -21.63 -23.11 -5.72
N GLN A 645 -22.02 -22.08 -4.99
CA GLN A 645 -22.87 -21.01 -5.48
C GLN A 645 -22.19 -19.64 -5.29
N TYR A 646 -22.35 -18.81 -6.33
CA TYR A 646 -21.89 -17.41 -6.36
C TYR A 646 -23.03 -16.47 -6.02
#